data_b41d9c17ccde1435fa3f6ee732992153
#
_entry.id   b41d9c17ccde1435fa3f6ee732992153
#
_cell.length_a   1.000
_cell.length_b   1.000
_cell.length_c   1.000
_cell.angle_alpha   90.00
_cell.angle_beta   90.00
_cell.angle_gamma   90.00
#
_symmetry.space_group_name_H-M   'P 1'
#
loop_
_entity.id
_entity.type
_entity.pdbx_description
1 polymer ?
#
loop_
_entity_poly.entity_id
_entity_poly.type
_entity_poly.pdbx_seq_one_letter_code
_entity_poly.pdbx_strand_id
1 'polypeptide(L)'
;MQSKNIVKFCLIVLFILGFGIQSSAKVKLPRLISDGMILQRDTPVKVWGWASPKESVIVKFRGETYKTKADKNGDWTVILPAQKAGEPSEIQINDIIIKNILFGDVWLCSGQSNMELPIRRTLDLYREEVKEINNPYIRLFRMPNNYAFGEPLIDYKGGEWKDASQANIMEFSATAYFFAKELYNKYKVPIGLISTAIGGTPVEAWISGETIKKYPDLNAEAEKFATIGFIEETKKREQQERLERWSGIRPIDKGTGSWHKEDIDISEWKDYYLPGSWKEKDMEINRSVIWFRKEIELTKDEAAQAAILRLGYIIDSDSTFVNGQLVGTTSYQYPPRIYNVPEGILKAGKNTVAIRVVTNRGGAFMEEKPYKIILSDRTIDLTGEWKYRVGIENLPIEGGYTSYQDKATALYNGMIAPSNNYKIKGVIWYQGESNVGRAKEYEALFKDLIKDWRTQRNEPELPFIYAQLPELNRANKYPSESGMAELREAQRKALSLPYTGMAVTLGLGDWNDIHPQNKKGVGHRLALETQRVAYGDTTIVSRGPQLESFEVKGNNVILTFSSVGSGLYSNQVLNGFTIAGGDNRYVWAEAAVLNRNTIKVWSNQVQQPVSVRYGWADNPEGANLKNKEGLPASSFQVELIKK
;
A
#
# COMPACT_ATOMS: atom_id res chain seq x y z
N MET A 1 30.73 39.13 -68.36
CA MET A 1 29.27 39.02 -68.20
C MET A 1 28.86 37.78 -67.32
N GLN A 2 29.75 36.84 -66.99
CA GLN A 2 29.41 35.62 -66.21
C GLN A 2 29.44 35.81 -64.69
N SER A 3 30.16 36.80 -64.15
CA SER A 3 30.30 36.96 -62.68
C SER A 3 29.12 37.61 -61.97
N LYS A 4 28.30 38.39 -62.66
CA LYS A 4 27.12 39.12 -62.08
C LYS A 4 25.89 38.19 -61.91
N ASN A 5 25.80 37.08 -62.66
CA ASN A 5 24.68 36.13 -62.55
C ASN A 5 24.85 35.11 -61.44
N ILE A 6 26.09 34.77 -61.07
CA ILE A 6 26.38 33.88 -59.96
C ILE A 6 26.06 34.54 -58.61
N VAL A 7 26.36 35.83 -58.44
CA VAL A 7 26.06 36.57 -57.20
C VAL A 7 24.55 36.77 -56.98
N LYS A 8 23.76 36.96 -58.04
CA LYS A 8 22.30 37.03 -57.95
C LYS A 8 21.66 35.68 -57.63
N PHE A 9 22.23 34.56 -58.15
CA PHE A 9 21.74 33.22 -57.87
C PHE A 9 22.05 32.79 -56.41
N CYS A 10 23.23 33.10 -55.90
CA CYS A 10 23.60 32.87 -54.51
C CYS A 10 22.77 33.73 -53.52
N LEU A 11 22.40 34.96 -53.85
CA LEU A 11 21.55 35.78 -53.02
C LEU A 11 20.08 35.32 -53.00
N ILE A 12 19.55 34.76 -54.08
CA ILE A 12 18.20 34.16 -54.11
C ILE A 12 18.17 32.85 -53.37
N VAL A 13 19.21 31.99 -53.42
CA VAL A 13 19.32 30.74 -52.66
C VAL A 13 19.50 31.03 -51.17
N LEU A 14 20.23 32.08 -50.77
CA LEU A 14 20.33 32.49 -49.36
C LEU A 14 19.02 33.10 -48.81
N PHE A 15 18.16 33.70 -49.66
CA PHE A 15 16.86 34.23 -49.24
C PHE A 15 15.78 33.12 -49.14
N ILE A 16 15.94 31.98 -49.84
CA ILE A 16 15.04 30.83 -49.75
C ILE A 16 15.44 29.92 -48.57
N LEU A 17 16.70 29.91 -48.16
CA LEU A 17 17.18 29.18 -46.96
C LEU A 17 16.89 29.94 -45.65
N GLY A 18 16.44 31.20 -45.69
CA GLY A 18 16.04 32.00 -44.53
C GLY A 18 14.61 31.77 -44.06
N PHE A 19 13.78 31.00 -44.75
CA PHE A 19 12.56 30.47 -44.18
C PHE A 19 12.95 29.25 -43.33
N GLY A 20 13.45 29.53 -42.14
CA GLY A 20 13.64 28.54 -41.12
C GLY A 20 12.36 27.70 -41.00
N ILE A 21 12.47 26.40 -41.20
CA ILE A 21 11.50 25.46 -40.70
C ILE A 21 11.38 25.80 -39.21
N GLN A 22 10.42 26.65 -38.84
CA GLN A 22 9.97 26.73 -37.45
C GLN A 22 9.47 25.34 -37.13
N SER A 23 10.36 24.50 -36.65
CA SER A 23 9.98 23.26 -35.95
C SER A 23 9.15 23.75 -34.76
N SER A 24 7.85 23.90 -34.98
CA SER A 24 6.93 24.11 -33.87
C SER A 24 7.13 22.94 -32.93
N ALA A 25 7.67 23.19 -31.74
CA ALA A 25 7.78 22.13 -30.75
C ALA A 25 6.37 21.65 -30.46
N LYS A 26 6.13 20.37 -30.74
CA LYS A 26 4.82 19.76 -30.59
C LYS A 26 4.34 19.93 -29.14
N VAL A 27 3.08 20.34 -28.95
CA VAL A 27 2.46 20.40 -27.62
C VAL A 27 2.69 19.07 -26.89
N LYS A 28 3.19 19.16 -25.66
CA LYS A 28 3.40 18.02 -24.75
C LYS A 28 2.38 18.08 -23.63
N LEU A 29 1.76 16.93 -23.32
CA LEU A 29 0.79 16.78 -22.26
C LEU A 29 1.38 15.98 -21.10
N PRO A 30 0.98 16.27 -19.85
CA PRO A 30 1.33 15.43 -18.72
C PRO A 30 0.67 14.06 -18.87
N ARG A 31 1.30 13.03 -18.28
CA ARG A 31 0.82 11.64 -18.36
C ARG A 31 -0.61 11.44 -17.86
N LEU A 32 -1.03 12.22 -16.86
CA LEU A 32 -2.40 12.18 -16.35
C LEU A 32 -3.44 12.64 -17.37
N ILE A 33 -3.06 13.54 -18.31
CA ILE A 33 -3.92 14.03 -19.38
C ILE A 33 -3.77 13.12 -20.60
N SER A 34 -4.49 12.00 -20.59
CA SER A 34 -4.37 10.95 -21.60
C SER A 34 -5.69 10.20 -21.78
N ASP A 35 -5.75 9.31 -22.77
CA ASP A 35 -6.92 8.49 -23.06
C ASP A 35 -7.41 7.76 -21.82
N GLY A 36 -8.71 7.69 -21.66
CA GLY A 36 -9.34 7.02 -20.55
C GLY A 36 -9.33 7.78 -19.22
N MET A 37 -8.80 8.99 -19.15
CA MET A 37 -8.78 9.77 -17.91
C MET A 37 -10.17 10.03 -17.34
N ILE A 38 -10.25 10.17 -16.00
CA ILE A 38 -11.44 10.69 -15.32
C ILE A 38 -11.11 12.05 -14.74
N LEU A 39 -11.81 13.08 -15.18
CA LEU A 39 -11.72 14.44 -14.66
C LEU A 39 -12.73 14.65 -13.52
N GLN A 40 -12.37 15.48 -12.54
CA GLN A 40 -13.25 15.77 -11.40
C GLN A 40 -14.51 16.49 -11.87
N ARG A 41 -15.68 15.95 -11.53
CA ARG A 41 -17.00 16.53 -11.82
C ARG A 41 -17.36 17.69 -10.88
N ASP A 42 -18.39 18.44 -11.26
CA ASP A 42 -19.06 19.50 -10.46
C ASP A 42 -18.14 20.66 -10.04
N THR A 43 -16.97 20.80 -10.65
CA THR A 43 -16.02 21.87 -10.40
C THR A 43 -15.24 22.22 -11.68
N PRO A 44 -14.75 23.44 -11.85
CA PRO A 44 -13.83 23.75 -12.94
C PRO A 44 -12.56 22.87 -12.84
N VAL A 45 -12.08 22.37 -13.98
CA VAL A 45 -10.87 21.53 -14.02
C VAL A 45 -9.81 22.14 -14.92
N LYS A 46 -8.56 22.02 -14.47
CA LYS A 46 -7.37 22.48 -15.17
C LYS A 46 -6.93 21.42 -16.18
N VAL A 47 -6.74 21.85 -17.44
CA VAL A 47 -6.02 21.10 -18.47
C VAL A 47 -4.76 21.91 -18.78
N TRP A 48 -3.59 21.25 -18.76
CA TRP A 48 -2.30 21.94 -18.87
C TRP A 48 -1.28 21.10 -19.63
N GLY A 49 -0.17 21.72 -19.96
CA GLY A 49 0.96 21.05 -20.61
C GLY A 49 2.06 22.04 -20.97
N TRP A 50 2.90 21.63 -21.89
CA TRP A 50 4.07 22.38 -22.33
C TRP A 50 4.06 22.56 -23.84
N ALA A 51 4.60 23.70 -24.31
CA ALA A 51 4.77 24.04 -25.72
C ALA A 51 5.97 24.97 -25.86
N SER A 52 6.29 25.41 -27.09
CA SER A 52 7.29 26.49 -27.28
C SER A 52 6.80 27.78 -26.63
N PRO A 53 7.69 28.61 -26.05
CA PRO A 53 7.31 29.90 -25.51
C PRO A 53 6.50 30.73 -26.52
N LYS A 54 5.37 31.29 -26.06
CA LYS A 54 4.39 32.07 -26.86
C LYS A 54 3.62 31.29 -27.92
N GLU A 55 3.78 29.97 -28.00
CA GLU A 55 3.00 29.11 -28.89
C GLU A 55 1.51 29.17 -28.54
N SER A 56 0.65 29.24 -29.54
CA SER A 56 -0.79 29.22 -29.36
C SER A 56 -1.28 27.81 -29.19
N VAL A 57 -2.04 27.56 -28.11
CA VAL A 57 -2.68 26.29 -27.83
C VAL A 57 -4.19 26.44 -27.90
N ILE A 58 -4.83 25.59 -28.69
CA ILE A 58 -6.26 25.57 -28.91
C ILE A 58 -6.81 24.25 -28.31
N VAL A 59 -7.71 24.36 -27.35
CA VAL A 59 -8.41 23.22 -26.75
C VAL A 59 -9.87 23.27 -27.21
N LYS A 60 -10.33 22.19 -27.85
CA LYS A 60 -11.74 22.01 -28.23
C LYS A 60 -12.37 20.93 -27.34
N PHE A 61 -13.49 21.29 -26.74
CA PHE A 61 -14.22 20.38 -25.85
C PHE A 61 -15.73 20.67 -25.93
N ARG A 62 -16.53 19.64 -26.24
CA ARG A 62 -18.01 19.72 -26.30
C ARG A 62 -18.56 20.90 -27.14
N GLY A 63 -17.94 21.13 -28.30
CA GLY A 63 -18.33 22.20 -29.22
C GLY A 63 -17.72 23.59 -28.92
N GLU A 64 -17.18 23.78 -27.72
CA GLU A 64 -16.51 25.02 -27.31
C GLU A 64 -15.03 25.03 -27.67
N THR A 65 -14.48 26.23 -27.89
CA THR A 65 -13.07 26.41 -28.21
C THR A 65 -12.40 27.37 -27.22
N TYR A 66 -11.40 26.86 -26.51
CA TYR A 66 -10.59 27.62 -25.56
C TYR A 66 -9.23 27.90 -26.18
N LYS A 67 -8.75 29.13 -26.07
CA LYS A 67 -7.45 29.56 -26.63
C LYS A 67 -6.57 30.08 -25.51
N THR A 68 -5.32 29.63 -25.48
CA THR A 68 -4.28 30.13 -24.58
C THR A 68 -2.95 30.23 -25.31
N LYS A 69 -1.93 30.77 -24.67
CA LYS A 69 -0.54 30.78 -25.15
C LYS A 69 0.36 30.26 -24.07
N ALA A 70 1.36 29.51 -24.47
CA ALA A 70 2.43 29.10 -23.57
C ALA A 70 3.19 30.36 -23.09
N ASP A 71 3.53 30.37 -21.80
CA ASP A 71 4.28 31.45 -21.18
C ASP A 71 5.78 31.43 -21.60
N LYS A 72 6.61 32.25 -20.94
CA LYS A 72 8.05 32.29 -21.21
C LYS A 72 8.80 30.99 -20.89
N ASN A 73 8.26 30.16 -20.01
CA ASN A 73 8.80 28.86 -19.63
C ASN A 73 8.26 27.73 -20.50
N GLY A 74 7.27 28.02 -21.35
CA GLY A 74 6.58 27.03 -22.16
C GLY A 74 5.36 26.44 -21.50
N ASP A 75 4.96 26.85 -20.30
CA ASP A 75 3.79 26.37 -19.59
C ASP A 75 2.49 26.96 -20.15
N TRP A 76 1.48 26.13 -20.35
CA TRP A 76 0.15 26.61 -20.74
C TRP A 76 -0.94 25.95 -19.90
N THR A 77 -2.06 26.64 -19.76
CA THR A 77 -3.22 26.17 -18.97
C THR A 77 -4.51 26.64 -19.64
N VAL A 78 -5.52 25.76 -19.61
CA VAL A 78 -6.93 26.03 -19.89
C VAL A 78 -7.76 25.54 -18.73
N ILE A 79 -8.75 26.30 -18.31
CA ILE A 79 -9.74 25.91 -17.32
C ILE A 79 -11.02 25.52 -18.03
N LEU A 80 -11.40 24.26 -17.98
CA LEU A 80 -12.70 23.81 -18.47
C LEU A 80 -13.77 24.06 -17.39
N PRO A 81 -14.97 24.49 -17.77
CA PRO A 81 -16.06 24.71 -16.82
C PRO A 81 -16.51 23.40 -16.18
N ALA A 82 -17.17 23.52 -15.03
CA ALA A 82 -17.70 22.38 -14.30
C ALA A 82 -18.61 21.51 -15.19
N GLN A 83 -18.39 20.21 -15.14
CA GLN A 83 -19.17 19.21 -15.88
C GLN A 83 -19.84 18.23 -14.91
N LYS A 84 -21.01 17.75 -15.28
CA LYS A 84 -21.65 16.61 -14.60
C LYS A 84 -21.07 15.29 -15.09
N ALA A 85 -21.20 14.24 -14.28
CA ALA A 85 -20.97 12.87 -14.74
C ALA A 85 -21.90 12.54 -15.92
N GLY A 86 -21.42 11.76 -16.88
CA GLY A 86 -22.16 11.42 -18.07
C GLY A 86 -21.36 10.53 -19.01
N GLU A 87 -21.83 10.48 -20.27
CA GLU A 87 -21.22 9.67 -21.32
C GLU A 87 -19.77 10.07 -21.62
N PRO A 88 -18.95 9.14 -22.12
CA PRO A 88 -17.58 9.43 -22.54
C PRO A 88 -17.52 10.55 -23.56
N SER A 89 -16.53 11.40 -23.43
CA SER A 89 -16.25 12.52 -24.33
C SER A 89 -14.79 12.49 -24.80
N GLU A 90 -14.43 13.42 -25.69
CA GLU A 90 -13.07 13.62 -26.15
C GLU A 90 -12.66 15.09 -26.02
N ILE A 91 -11.37 15.35 -25.91
CA ILE A 91 -10.76 16.67 -25.93
C ILE A 91 -9.74 16.70 -27.05
N GLN A 92 -9.82 17.73 -27.90
CA GLN A 92 -8.80 18.01 -28.91
C GLN A 92 -7.90 19.16 -28.43
N ILE A 93 -6.59 18.92 -28.40
CA ILE A 93 -5.57 19.93 -28.04
C ILE A 93 -4.61 20.09 -29.22
N ASN A 94 -4.75 21.15 -29.98
CA ASN A 94 -4.12 21.31 -31.30
C ASN A 94 -4.40 20.07 -32.18
N ASP A 95 -3.36 19.29 -32.51
CA ASP A 95 -3.42 18.07 -33.32
C ASP A 95 -3.60 16.79 -32.47
N ILE A 96 -3.58 16.90 -31.12
CA ILE A 96 -3.73 15.76 -30.20
C ILE A 96 -5.21 15.57 -29.85
N ILE A 97 -5.72 14.35 -30.01
CA ILE A 97 -7.08 13.98 -29.58
C ILE A 97 -6.96 12.98 -28.44
N ILE A 98 -7.55 13.32 -27.30
CA ILE A 98 -7.65 12.47 -26.12
C ILE A 98 -9.07 11.91 -26.07
N LYS A 99 -9.20 10.60 -26.01
CA LYS A 99 -10.47 9.88 -26.15
C LYS A 99 -10.94 9.25 -24.84
N ASN A 100 -12.22 8.86 -24.82
CA ASN A 100 -12.84 8.10 -23.75
C ASN A 100 -12.68 8.76 -22.37
N ILE A 101 -12.88 10.08 -22.31
CA ILE A 101 -12.78 10.87 -21.08
C ILE A 101 -14.12 10.82 -20.35
N LEU A 102 -14.08 10.54 -19.04
CA LEU A 102 -15.24 10.60 -18.17
C LEU A 102 -15.11 11.77 -17.18
N PHE A 103 -16.23 12.27 -16.71
CA PHE A 103 -16.31 13.14 -15.53
C PHE A 103 -16.88 12.33 -14.37
N GLY A 104 -16.19 12.36 -13.24
CA GLY A 104 -16.52 11.55 -12.07
C GLY A 104 -15.82 12.06 -10.82
N ASP A 105 -15.74 11.24 -9.79
CA ASP A 105 -15.02 11.58 -8.56
C ASP A 105 -13.62 10.99 -8.58
N VAL A 106 -12.60 11.83 -8.48
CA VAL A 106 -11.18 11.43 -8.58
C VAL A 106 -10.56 11.37 -7.18
N TRP A 107 -9.88 10.28 -6.86
CA TRP A 107 -9.26 10.02 -5.58
C TRP A 107 -7.77 9.76 -5.73
N LEU A 108 -6.96 10.45 -4.91
CA LEU A 108 -5.55 10.13 -4.76
C LEU A 108 -5.41 9.02 -3.72
N CYS A 109 -4.90 7.85 -4.16
CA CYS A 109 -4.74 6.66 -3.33
C CYS A 109 -3.26 6.48 -3.01
N SER A 110 -2.85 6.80 -1.78
CA SER A 110 -1.44 6.87 -1.41
C SER A 110 -1.15 6.20 -0.07
N GLY A 111 0.12 6.01 0.25
CA GLY A 111 0.60 5.33 1.45
C GLY A 111 1.63 4.27 1.14
N GLN A 112 1.59 3.14 1.87
CA GLN A 112 2.55 2.07 1.68
C GLN A 112 1.89 0.76 1.18
N SER A 113 2.54 -0.38 1.43
CA SER A 113 2.17 -1.68 0.86
C SER A 113 0.70 -2.06 1.01
N ASN A 114 0.04 -1.73 2.11
CA ASN A 114 -1.38 -2.05 2.32
C ASN A 114 -2.34 -1.23 1.44
N MET A 115 -1.91 -0.07 0.92
CA MET A 115 -2.58 0.63 -0.16
C MET A 115 -2.15 0.12 -1.54
N GLU A 116 -0.86 -0.22 -1.70
CA GLU A 116 -0.30 -0.70 -2.97
C GLU A 116 -0.80 -2.10 -3.37
N LEU A 117 -1.09 -2.97 -2.40
CA LEU A 117 -1.36 -4.39 -2.57
C LEU A 117 -2.39 -4.67 -3.69
N PRO A 118 -2.00 -5.40 -4.75
CA PRO A 118 -2.89 -5.63 -5.89
C PRO A 118 -3.93 -6.73 -5.62
N ILE A 119 -5.03 -6.68 -6.36
CA ILE A 119 -6.17 -7.63 -6.26
C ILE A 119 -5.71 -9.09 -6.35
N ARG A 120 -4.73 -9.42 -7.21
CA ARG A 120 -4.20 -10.79 -7.31
C ARG A 120 -3.69 -11.36 -5.97
N ARG A 121 -3.37 -10.50 -5.00
CA ARG A 121 -2.92 -10.88 -3.65
C ARG A 121 -4.06 -11.18 -2.68
N THR A 122 -5.30 -10.96 -3.08
CA THR A 122 -6.51 -11.15 -2.25
C THR A 122 -7.41 -12.29 -2.74
N LEU A 123 -6.92 -13.10 -3.68
CA LEU A 123 -7.71 -14.14 -4.33
C LEU A 123 -8.09 -15.30 -3.42
N ASP A 124 -7.46 -15.47 -2.27
CA ASP A 124 -7.87 -16.48 -1.29
C ASP A 124 -9.25 -16.15 -0.70
N LEU A 125 -9.57 -14.86 -0.57
CA LEU A 125 -10.85 -14.41 -0.04
C LEU A 125 -11.87 -14.06 -1.14
N TYR A 126 -11.42 -13.56 -2.29
CA TYR A 126 -12.32 -12.88 -3.25
C TYR A 126 -12.24 -13.43 -4.68
N ARG A 127 -11.73 -14.65 -4.87
CA ARG A 127 -11.54 -15.25 -6.22
C ARG A 127 -12.81 -15.19 -7.07
N GLU A 128 -13.94 -15.61 -6.53
CA GLU A 128 -15.19 -15.68 -7.30
C GLU A 128 -15.73 -14.28 -7.60
N GLU A 129 -15.67 -13.37 -6.64
CA GLU A 129 -16.05 -11.97 -6.86
C GLU A 129 -15.16 -11.29 -7.91
N VAL A 130 -13.87 -11.59 -7.92
CA VAL A 130 -12.90 -10.98 -8.85
C VAL A 130 -13.14 -11.45 -10.29
N LYS A 131 -13.55 -12.69 -10.51
CA LYS A 131 -13.91 -13.20 -11.85
C LYS A 131 -15.05 -12.44 -12.52
N GLU A 132 -15.94 -11.86 -11.73
CA GLU A 132 -17.12 -11.12 -12.21
C GLU A 132 -16.87 -9.62 -12.41
N ILE A 133 -15.66 -9.14 -12.14
CA ILE A 133 -15.35 -7.71 -12.24
C ILE A 133 -15.26 -7.31 -13.71
N ASN A 134 -16.14 -6.39 -14.11
CA ASN A 134 -16.10 -5.72 -15.41
C ASN A 134 -16.83 -4.37 -15.31
N ASN A 135 -16.12 -3.32 -14.90
CA ASN A 135 -16.69 -2.00 -14.70
C ASN A 135 -15.84 -0.90 -15.36
N PRO A 136 -16.21 -0.40 -16.56
CA PRO A 136 -15.45 0.62 -17.28
C PRO A 136 -15.51 2.01 -16.64
N TYR A 137 -16.39 2.21 -15.65
CA TYR A 137 -16.54 3.48 -14.91
C TYR A 137 -15.66 3.57 -13.66
N ILE A 138 -14.97 2.50 -13.26
CA ILE A 138 -13.91 2.54 -12.26
C ILE A 138 -12.59 2.44 -13.00
N ARG A 139 -11.75 3.48 -12.90
CA ARG A 139 -10.46 3.52 -13.61
C ARG A 139 -9.34 3.86 -12.66
N LEU A 140 -8.19 3.24 -12.89
CA LEU A 140 -6.99 3.45 -12.11
C LEU A 140 -5.88 3.96 -13.03
N PHE A 141 -5.27 5.08 -12.63
CA PHE A 141 -4.00 5.53 -13.19
C PHE A 141 -2.87 4.99 -12.29
N ARG A 142 -2.02 4.17 -12.87
CA ARG A 142 -0.83 3.63 -12.20
C ARG A 142 0.42 4.09 -12.93
N MET A 143 1.32 4.73 -12.18
CA MET A 143 2.64 5.11 -12.67
C MET A 143 3.71 4.14 -12.15
N PRO A 144 4.88 4.05 -12.81
CA PRO A 144 6.05 3.39 -12.25
C PRO A 144 6.50 4.07 -10.95
N ASN A 145 6.96 3.27 -9.98
CA ASN A 145 7.54 3.80 -8.74
C ASN A 145 8.71 4.73 -9.08
N ASN A 146 8.72 5.92 -8.50
CA ASN A 146 9.73 6.90 -8.74
C ASN A 146 10.01 7.72 -7.49
N TYR A 147 11.25 8.12 -7.30
CA TYR A 147 11.67 9.07 -6.28
C TYR A 147 12.49 10.19 -6.91
N ALA A 148 12.48 11.35 -6.31
CA ALA A 148 13.26 12.50 -6.74
C ALA A 148 13.73 13.30 -5.51
N PHE A 149 14.90 13.91 -5.64
CA PHE A 149 15.49 14.76 -4.60
C PHE A 149 15.74 16.16 -5.15
N GLY A 150 15.72 17.15 -4.27
CA GLY A 150 15.78 18.56 -4.64
C GLY A 150 14.43 19.01 -5.19
N GLU A 151 14.36 19.34 -6.48
CA GLU A 151 13.15 19.87 -7.09
C GLU A 151 12.09 18.77 -7.34
N PRO A 152 10.81 19.05 -7.05
CA PRO A 152 9.71 18.19 -7.41
C PRO A 152 9.61 17.96 -8.93
N LEU A 153 9.25 16.73 -9.32
CA LEU A 153 8.98 16.44 -10.73
C LEU A 153 7.69 17.14 -11.20
N ILE A 154 7.72 17.62 -12.42
CA ILE A 154 6.56 18.29 -13.06
C ILE A 154 5.61 17.30 -13.75
N ASP A 155 6.08 16.07 -14.04
CA ASP A 155 5.31 15.02 -14.72
C ASP A 155 5.82 13.64 -14.29
N TYR A 156 4.97 12.63 -14.45
CA TYR A 156 5.34 11.25 -14.24
C TYR A 156 6.23 10.70 -15.38
N LYS A 157 7.14 9.78 -15.07
CA LYS A 157 7.98 9.11 -16.08
C LYS A 157 7.20 8.11 -16.95
N GLY A 158 5.98 7.79 -16.57
CA GLY A 158 5.10 6.85 -17.27
C GLY A 158 3.75 6.78 -16.58
N GLY A 159 2.92 5.85 -16.99
CA GLY A 159 1.59 5.63 -16.43
C GLY A 159 0.50 5.74 -17.48
N GLU A 160 -0.61 5.09 -17.22
CA GLU A 160 -1.79 5.07 -18.08
C GLU A 160 -3.05 4.83 -17.26
N TRP A 161 -4.19 5.30 -17.75
CA TRP A 161 -5.51 4.98 -17.21
C TRP A 161 -5.98 3.62 -17.71
N LYS A 162 -6.38 2.75 -16.79
CA LYS A 162 -6.96 1.44 -17.08
C LYS A 162 -8.31 1.30 -16.41
N ASP A 163 -9.24 0.66 -17.09
CA ASP A 163 -10.54 0.32 -16.51
C ASP A 163 -10.48 -0.95 -15.65
N ALA A 164 -11.47 -1.11 -14.78
CA ALA A 164 -11.61 -2.31 -13.95
C ALA A 164 -12.25 -3.47 -14.76
N SER A 165 -11.55 -3.91 -15.81
CA SER A 165 -11.89 -5.08 -16.62
C SER A 165 -11.07 -6.31 -16.21
N GLN A 166 -11.48 -7.50 -16.66
CA GLN A 166 -10.72 -8.74 -16.42
C GLN A 166 -9.27 -8.68 -16.91
N ALA A 167 -8.99 -7.90 -17.95
CA ALA A 167 -7.63 -7.72 -18.47
C ALA A 167 -6.72 -6.94 -17.52
N ASN A 168 -7.28 -6.08 -16.67
CA ASN A 168 -6.51 -5.12 -15.89
C ASN A 168 -6.63 -5.32 -14.38
N ILE A 169 -7.76 -5.88 -13.91
CA ILE A 169 -8.16 -5.83 -12.49
C ILE A 169 -7.14 -6.44 -11.53
N MET A 170 -6.41 -7.46 -11.97
CA MET A 170 -5.44 -8.15 -11.14
C MET A 170 -4.32 -7.24 -10.60
N GLU A 171 -4.04 -6.13 -11.31
CA GLU A 171 -3.01 -5.16 -10.96
C GLU A 171 -3.56 -3.91 -10.24
N PHE A 172 -4.86 -3.79 -10.07
CA PHE A 172 -5.45 -2.70 -9.29
C PHE A 172 -5.10 -2.83 -7.81
N SER A 173 -4.86 -1.70 -7.14
CA SER A 173 -4.87 -1.65 -5.68
C SER A 173 -6.17 -2.25 -5.15
N ALA A 174 -6.08 -3.29 -4.34
CA ALA A 174 -7.28 -3.93 -3.78
C ALA A 174 -8.05 -2.98 -2.86
N THR A 175 -7.35 -2.26 -1.99
CA THR A 175 -7.97 -1.25 -1.10
C THR A 175 -8.70 -0.18 -1.91
N ALA A 176 -8.02 0.41 -2.91
CA ALA A 176 -8.61 1.46 -3.72
C ALA A 176 -9.78 0.96 -4.60
N TYR A 177 -9.67 -0.25 -5.15
CA TYR A 177 -10.75 -0.84 -5.95
C TYR A 177 -12.01 -1.09 -5.12
N PHE A 178 -11.90 -1.76 -3.97
CA PHE A 178 -13.07 -2.03 -3.13
C PHE A 178 -13.68 -0.74 -2.58
N PHE A 179 -12.88 0.25 -2.24
CA PHE A 179 -13.35 1.60 -1.92
C PHE A 179 -14.14 2.23 -3.07
N ALA A 180 -13.59 2.23 -4.28
CA ALA A 180 -14.25 2.79 -5.46
C ALA A 180 -15.55 2.04 -5.81
N LYS A 181 -15.57 0.71 -5.66
CA LYS A 181 -16.75 -0.12 -5.88
C LYS A 181 -17.93 0.27 -4.98
N GLU A 182 -17.66 0.53 -3.68
CA GLU A 182 -18.67 1.00 -2.74
C GLU A 182 -19.26 2.36 -3.17
N LEU A 183 -18.40 3.33 -3.51
CA LEU A 183 -18.85 4.65 -3.96
C LEU A 183 -19.60 4.58 -5.29
N TYR A 184 -19.10 3.82 -6.27
CA TYR A 184 -19.79 3.62 -7.54
C TYR A 184 -21.17 2.98 -7.35
N ASN A 185 -21.27 1.97 -6.49
CA ASN A 185 -22.53 1.31 -6.21
C ASN A 185 -23.56 2.26 -5.60
N LYS A 186 -23.14 3.19 -4.76
CA LYS A 186 -24.02 4.16 -4.10
C LYS A 186 -24.38 5.33 -5.01
N TYR A 187 -23.40 5.96 -5.64
CA TYR A 187 -23.58 7.24 -6.33
C TYR A 187 -23.77 7.10 -7.85
N LYS A 188 -23.43 5.94 -8.43
CA LYS A 188 -23.52 5.64 -9.87
C LYS A 188 -22.80 6.67 -10.76
N VAL A 189 -21.67 7.19 -10.27
CA VAL A 189 -20.80 8.11 -11.01
C VAL A 189 -19.42 7.46 -11.24
N PRO A 190 -18.73 7.79 -12.34
CA PRO A 190 -17.39 7.28 -12.59
C PRO A 190 -16.42 7.61 -11.43
N ILE A 191 -15.53 6.67 -11.11
CA ILE A 191 -14.53 6.83 -10.06
C ILE A 191 -13.13 6.67 -10.65
N GLY A 192 -12.34 7.74 -10.55
CA GLY A 192 -10.93 7.76 -10.95
C GLY A 192 -10.03 7.56 -9.72
N LEU A 193 -9.06 6.68 -9.85
CA LEU A 193 -8.09 6.35 -8.80
C LEU A 193 -6.69 6.67 -9.31
N ILE A 194 -5.99 7.61 -8.66
CA ILE A 194 -4.56 7.90 -8.94
C ILE A 194 -3.77 7.18 -7.85
N SER A 195 -3.08 6.09 -8.22
CA SER A 195 -2.38 5.22 -7.26
C SER A 195 -0.91 5.58 -7.15
N THR A 196 -0.49 6.10 -5.99
CA THR A 196 0.88 6.56 -5.72
C THR A 196 1.55 5.84 -4.55
N ALA A 197 1.00 4.72 -4.08
CA ALA A 197 1.52 3.99 -2.91
C ALA A 197 2.78 3.17 -3.24
N ILE A 198 3.72 3.12 -2.29
CA ILE A 198 4.95 2.29 -2.35
C ILE A 198 5.18 1.57 -1.03
N GLY A 199 5.36 0.25 -1.09
CA GLY A 199 5.59 -0.59 0.09
C GLY A 199 6.84 -0.22 0.89
N GLY A 200 6.77 -0.32 2.24
CA GLY A 200 7.88 -0.13 3.16
C GLY A 200 8.24 1.33 3.46
N THR A 201 7.51 2.31 2.96
CA THR A 201 7.90 3.72 3.03
C THR A 201 7.34 4.45 4.24
N PRO A 202 8.16 5.28 4.93
CA PRO A 202 7.74 6.07 6.07
C PRO A 202 7.05 7.38 5.63
N VAL A 203 6.31 8.00 6.56
CA VAL A 203 5.49 9.20 6.29
C VAL A 203 6.30 10.39 5.81
N GLU A 204 7.52 10.59 6.31
CA GLU A 204 8.42 11.69 5.96
C GLU A 204 8.85 11.70 4.49
N ALA A 205 8.84 10.55 3.83
CA ALA A 205 9.15 10.45 2.40
C ALA A 205 8.08 11.12 1.52
N TRP A 206 6.87 11.30 2.05
CA TRP A 206 5.68 11.81 1.36
C TRP A 206 5.36 13.29 1.66
N ILE A 207 6.24 13.99 2.38
CA ILE A 207 6.09 15.39 2.76
C ILE A 207 6.94 16.28 1.85
N SER A 208 6.45 17.47 1.48
CA SER A 208 7.21 18.41 0.64
C SER A 208 8.44 18.95 1.35
N GLY A 209 9.45 19.34 0.58
CA GLY A 209 10.67 19.96 1.12
C GLY A 209 10.39 21.23 1.94
N GLU A 210 9.34 21.98 1.58
CA GLU A 210 8.97 23.19 2.33
C GLU A 210 8.50 22.84 3.76
N THR A 211 7.68 21.82 3.90
CA THR A 211 7.19 21.38 5.21
C THR A 211 8.27 20.66 6.00
N ILE A 212 9.14 19.87 5.35
CA ILE A 212 10.25 19.15 5.99
C ILE A 212 11.25 20.09 6.67
N LYS A 213 11.41 21.33 6.23
CA LYS A 213 12.25 22.34 6.89
C LYS A 213 11.95 22.55 8.38
N LYS A 214 10.74 22.21 8.83
CA LYS A 214 10.35 22.25 10.26
C LYS A 214 11.06 21.17 11.10
N TYR A 215 11.67 20.16 10.47
CA TYR A 215 12.27 18.99 11.07
C TYR A 215 13.77 18.95 10.72
N PRO A 216 14.66 19.51 11.56
CA PRO A 216 16.07 19.75 11.19
C PRO A 216 16.81 18.53 10.68
N ASP A 217 16.63 17.36 11.33
CA ASP A 217 17.33 16.13 10.94
C ASP A 217 16.82 15.59 9.59
N LEU A 218 15.52 15.62 9.36
CA LEU A 218 14.91 15.20 8.09
C LEU A 218 15.26 16.18 6.96
N ASN A 219 15.34 17.48 7.27
CA ASN A 219 15.77 18.49 6.30
C ASN A 219 17.23 18.28 5.89
N ALA A 220 18.11 18.04 6.87
CA ALA A 220 19.51 17.75 6.59
C ALA A 220 19.67 16.47 5.75
N GLU A 221 18.86 15.44 6.01
CA GLU A 221 18.82 14.25 5.15
C GLU A 221 18.38 14.60 3.72
N ALA A 222 17.29 15.35 3.56
CA ALA A 222 16.79 15.75 2.24
C ALA A 222 17.81 16.56 1.43
N GLU A 223 18.49 17.53 2.07
CA GLU A 223 19.55 18.34 1.45
C GLU A 223 20.75 17.49 1.03
N LYS A 224 21.14 16.52 1.86
CA LYS A 224 22.23 15.59 1.56
C LYS A 224 21.93 14.77 0.29
N PHE A 225 20.72 14.22 0.17
CA PHE A 225 20.34 13.45 -1.01
C PHE A 225 20.07 14.32 -2.24
N ALA A 226 19.78 15.61 -2.06
CA ALA A 226 19.66 16.59 -3.15
C ALA A 226 21.02 17.04 -3.70
N THR A 227 22.12 16.76 -3.00
CA THR A 227 23.48 17.13 -3.45
C THR A 227 23.83 16.40 -4.74
N ILE A 228 24.24 17.15 -5.76
CA ILE A 228 24.58 16.59 -7.08
C ILE A 228 25.70 15.54 -6.93
N GLY A 229 25.50 14.38 -7.52
CA GLY A 229 26.45 13.27 -7.50
C GLY A 229 26.40 12.37 -6.27
N PHE A 230 25.81 12.82 -5.15
CA PHE A 230 25.80 12.05 -3.89
C PHE A 230 25.16 10.65 -4.04
N ILE A 231 24.05 10.55 -4.77
CA ILE A 231 23.36 9.28 -5.01
C ILE A 231 24.24 8.32 -5.83
N GLU A 232 24.85 8.82 -6.88
CA GLU A 232 25.70 8.01 -7.76
C GLU A 232 26.98 7.54 -7.05
N GLU A 233 27.57 8.40 -6.22
CA GLU A 233 28.71 8.04 -5.37
C GLU A 233 28.31 6.99 -4.33
N THR A 234 27.14 7.15 -3.71
CA THR A 234 26.61 6.19 -2.74
C THR A 234 26.39 4.83 -3.39
N LYS A 235 25.74 4.77 -4.56
CA LYS A 235 25.53 3.53 -5.30
C LYS A 235 26.86 2.84 -5.68
N LYS A 236 27.86 3.61 -6.14
CA LYS A 236 29.18 3.08 -6.49
C LYS A 236 29.87 2.49 -5.26
N ARG A 237 29.85 3.19 -4.13
CA ARG A 237 30.42 2.71 -2.87
C ARG A 237 29.73 1.42 -2.42
N GLU A 238 28.41 1.39 -2.36
CA GLU A 238 27.63 0.21 -1.97
C GLU A 238 27.89 -0.99 -2.89
N GLN A 239 28.02 -0.74 -4.18
CA GLN A 239 28.38 -1.77 -5.16
C GLN A 239 29.79 -2.31 -4.92
N GLN A 240 30.77 -1.43 -4.67
CA GLN A 240 32.14 -1.80 -4.36
C GLN A 240 32.22 -2.62 -3.07
N GLU A 241 31.59 -2.15 -2.00
CA GLU A 241 31.53 -2.86 -0.71
C GLU A 241 30.86 -4.25 -0.84
N ARG A 242 29.87 -4.38 -1.72
CA ARG A 242 29.26 -5.68 -2.03
C ARG A 242 30.25 -6.59 -2.76
N LEU A 243 30.93 -6.09 -3.78
CA LEU A 243 31.92 -6.86 -4.53
C LEU A 243 33.05 -7.33 -3.61
N GLU A 244 33.52 -6.48 -2.69
CA GLU A 244 34.55 -6.83 -1.71
C GLU A 244 34.08 -7.92 -0.74
N ARG A 245 32.87 -7.82 -0.22
CA ARG A 245 32.26 -8.86 0.66
C ARG A 245 32.11 -10.20 -0.04
N TRP A 246 31.82 -10.20 -1.32
CA TRP A 246 31.70 -11.42 -2.13
C TRP A 246 33.02 -11.86 -2.76
N SER A 247 34.08 -11.04 -2.66
CA SER A 247 35.39 -11.40 -3.22
C SER A 247 35.98 -12.57 -2.41
N GLY A 248 36.39 -13.62 -3.14
CA GLY A 248 36.93 -14.84 -2.53
C GLY A 248 35.88 -15.80 -1.94
N ILE A 249 34.61 -15.41 -1.84
CA ILE A 249 33.52 -16.26 -1.38
C ILE A 249 32.71 -16.72 -2.59
N ARG A 250 32.82 -18.00 -2.94
CA ARG A 250 31.95 -18.65 -3.93
C ARG A 250 31.19 -19.78 -3.23
N PRO A 251 30.14 -19.46 -2.45
CA PRO A 251 29.37 -20.48 -1.80
C PRO A 251 28.72 -21.36 -2.89
N ILE A 252 29.10 -22.63 -2.91
CA ILE A 252 28.50 -23.62 -3.80
C ILE A 252 27.33 -24.25 -3.07
N ASP A 253 26.15 -24.06 -3.59
CA ASP A 253 24.98 -24.78 -3.10
C ASP A 253 25.13 -26.26 -3.47
N LYS A 254 25.35 -27.08 -2.46
CA LYS A 254 25.55 -28.54 -2.60
C LYS A 254 24.35 -29.24 -3.26
N GLY A 255 23.17 -28.61 -3.20
CA GLY A 255 21.94 -29.16 -3.81
C GLY A 255 21.72 -28.76 -5.25
N THR A 256 22.49 -27.79 -5.78
CA THR A 256 22.35 -27.35 -7.15
C THR A 256 22.65 -28.48 -8.13
N GLY A 257 21.69 -28.76 -9.03
CA GLY A 257 21.82 -29.80 -10.06
C GLY A 257 21.37 -31.22 -9.64
N SER A 258 21.12 -31.48 -8.36
CA SER A 258 20.72 -32.84 -7.92
C SER A 258 19.55 -32.90 -6.94
N TRP A 259 19.51 -32.07 -5.90
CA TRP A 259 18.56 -32.27 -4.78
C TRP A 259 17.09 -31.96 -5.10
N HIS A 260 16.81 -31.41 -6.27
CA HIS A 260 15.45 -31.29 -6.80
C HIS A 260 14.97 -32.52 -7.57
N LYS A 261 15.90 -33.44 -7.96
CA LYS A 261 15.58 -34.64 -8.76
C LYS A 261 14.87 -35.69 -7.91
N GLU A 262 14.17 -36.62 -8.58
CA GLU A 262 13.37 -37.63 -7.94
C GLU A 262 14.21 -38.69 -7.19
N ASP A 263 15.16 -39.27 -7.91
CA ASP A 263 15.94 -40.41 -7.45
C ASP A 263 17.22 -39.99 -6.71
N ILE A 264 17.06 -39.43 -5.54
CA ILE A 264 18.19 -39.10 -4.65
C ILE A 264 18.03 -39.81 -3.31
N ASP A 265 19.15 -40.23 -2.71
CA ASP A 265 19.18 -40.76 -1.37
C ASP A 265 18.98 -39.59 -0.35
N ILE A 266 17.93 -39.71 0.45
CA ILE A 266 17.59 -38.78 1.51
C ILE A 266 17.74 -39.38 2.91
N SER A 267 18.37 -40.54 3.05
CA SER A 267 18.52 -41.26 4.32
C SER A 267 19.27 -40.45 5.38
N GLU A 268 20.22 -39.59 4.96
CA GLU A 268 20.95 -38.68 5.84
C GLU A 268 20.29 -37.31 6.02
N TRP A 269 19.12 -37.07 5.43
CA TRP A 269 18.41 -35.82 5.61
C TRP A 269 17.71 -35.82 6.96
N LYS A 270 17.70 -34.63 7.59
CA LYS A 270 17.05 -34.43 8.90
C LYS A 270 15.55 -34.19 8.73
N ASP A 271 14.81 -34.50 9.79
CA ASP A 271 13.37 -34.26 9.84
C ASP A 271 13.05 -32.80 10.14
N TYR A 272 11.99 -32.31 9.49
CA TYR A 272 11.40 -30.98 9.73
C TYR A 272 9.88 -31.10 9.68
N TYR A 273 9.20 -30.49 10.65
CA TYR A 273 7.74 -30.47 10.71
C TYR A 273 7.21 -29.10 10.25
N LEU A 274 6.53 -29.08 9.12
CA LEU A 274 5.94 -27.90 8.50
C LEU A 274 4.48 -27.73 8.97
N PRO A 275 3.98 -26.50 9.31
CA PRO A 275 4.69 -25.24 9.33
C PRO A 275 5.50 -24.98 10.62
N GLY A 276 6.15 -23.84 10.69
CA GLY A 276 6.88 -23.33 11.86
C GLY A 276 8.12 -22.54 11.51
N SER A 277 8.65 -21.83 12.48
CA SER A 277 9.92 -21.11 12.32
C SER A 277 11.10 -22.02 12.65
N TRP A 278 12.24 -21.75 12.02
CA TRP A 278 13.46 -22.54 12.29
C TRP A 278 13.96 -22.33 13.71
N LYS A 279 13.81 -21.12 14.26
CA LYS A 279 14.17 -20.82 15.65
C LYS A 279 13.35 -21.66 16.64
N GLU A 280 12.07 -21.83 16.41
CA GLU A 280 11.19 -22.66 17.26
C GLU A 280 11.46 -24.17 17.10
N LYS A 281 12.17 -24.56 16.05
CA LYS A 281 12.61 -25.94 15.76
C LYS A 281 14.08 -26.19 16.10
N ASP A 282 14.68 -25.32 16.92
CA ASP A 282 16.11 -25.41 17.33
C ASP A 282 17.10 -25.47 16.16
N MET A 283 16.72 -24.87 15.02
CA MET A 283 17.62 -24.75 13.88
C MET A 283 18.39 -23.44 13.98
N GLU A 284 19.63 -23.49 14.45
CA GLU A 284 20.56 -22.34 14.53
C GLU A 284 21.09 -21.91 13.14
N ILE A 285 20.22 -21.75 12.18
CA ILE A 285 20.56 -21.44 10.78
C ILE A 285 20.02 -20.06 10.44
N ASN A 286 20.88 -19.08 10.33
CA ASN A 286 20.48 -17.70 10.06
C ASN A 286 20.49 -17.36 8.57
N ARG A 287 21.65 -17.41 7.91
CA ARG A 287 21.80 -17.07 6.49
C ARG A 287 22.26 -18.29 5.73
N SER A 288 21.37 -18.86 4.94
CA SER A 288 21.60 -20.18 4.39
C SER A 288 20.77 -20.46 3.15
N VAL A 289 21.18 -21.47 2.43
CA VAL A 289 20.32 -22.15 1.47
C VAL A 289 19.96 -23.52 2.05
N ILE A 290 18.69 -23.80 2.16
CA ILE A 290 18.18 -25.05 2.70
C ILE A 290 17.21 -25.67 1.72
N TRP A 291 17.34 -26.96 1.54
CA TRP A 291 16.46 -27.77 0.70
C TRP A 291 15.53 -28.59 1.58
N PHE A 292 14.25 -28.57 1.25
CA PHE A 292 13.20 -29.36 1.87
C PHE A 292 12.59 -30.31 0.85
N ARG A 293 12.20 -31.50 1.28
CA ARG A 293 11.59 -32.52 0.41
C ARG A 293 10.45 -33.23 1.12
N LYS A 294 9.39 -33.49 0.36
CA LYS A 294 8.27 -34.33 0.76
C LYS A 294 7.85 -35.22 -0.39
N GLU A 295 7.51 -36.46 -0.07
CA GLU A 295 6.94 -37.41 -0.99
C GLU A 295 5.43 -37.51 -0.80
N ILE A 296 4.70 -37.66 -1.89
CA ILE A 296 3.25 -37.85 -1.91
C ILE A 296 2.91 -38.98 -2.88
N GLU A 297 1.82 -39.67 -2.64
CA GLU A 297 1.31 -40.73 -3.51
C GLU A 297 0.05 -40.25 -4.25
N LEU A 298 0.01 -40.49 -5.55
CA LEU A 298 -1.11 -40.14 -6.43
C LEU A 298 -1.60 -41.37 -7.20
N THR A 299 -2.91 -41.42 -7.38
CA THR A 299 -3.53 -42.37 -8.32
C THR A 299 -3.24 -41.97 -9.76
N LYS A 300 -3.56 -42.87 -10.71
CA LYS A 300 -3.40 -42.57 -12.14
C LYS A 300 -4.29 -41.41 -12.59
N ASP A 301 -5.49 -41.32 -12.09
CA ASP A 301 -6.47 -40.28 -12.46
C ASP A 301 -6.07 -38.91 -11.88
N GLU A 302 -5.55 -38.87 -10.65
CA GLU A 302 -5.00 -37.68 -10.02
C GLU A 302 -3.76 -37.15 -10.76
N ALA A 303 -2.89 -38.04 -11.21
CA ALA A 303 -1.67 -37.70 -11.95
C ALA A 303 -1.93 -37.13 -13.36
N ALA A 304 -3.09 -37.42 -13.94
CA ALA A 304 -3.48 -36.94 -15.27
C ALA A 304 -3.99 -35.48 -15.25
N GLN A 305 -4.00 -34.82 -14.10
CA GLN A 305 -4.57 -33.49 -13.92
C GLN A 305 -3.47 -32.42 -13.75
N ALA A 306 -3.80 -31.19 -14.13
CA ALA A 306 -3.08 -30.04 -13.63
C ALA A 306 -3.43 -29.78 -12.14
N ALA A 307 -2.52 -29.19 -11.38
CA ALA A 307 -2.72 -28.92 -9.97
C ALA A 307 -2.29 -27.48 -9.60
N ILE A 308 -2.76 -27.03 -8.43
CA ILE A 308 -2.25 -25.81 -7.80
C ILE A 308 -1.52 -26.22 -6.51
N LEU A 309 -0.23 -25.93 -6.45
CA LEU A 309 0.61 -26.12 -5.27
C LEU A 309 0.57 -24.84 -4.43
N ARG A 310 0.14 -24.99 -3.16
CA ARG A 310 0.11 -23.93 -2.14
C ARG A 310 1.16 -24.24 -1.08
N LEU A 311 2.06 -23.29 -0.82
CA LEU A 311 3.12 -23.43 0.20
C LEU A 311 3.14 -22.23 1.16
N GLY A 312 1.96 -21.68 1.48
CA GLY A 312 1.81 -20.59 2.43
C GLY A 312 2.69 -19.39 2.13
N TYR A 313 3.41 -18.94 3.14
CA TYR A 313 4.45 -17.90 3.05
C TYR A 313 5.77 -18.50 3.54
N ILE A 314 6.82 -18.28 2.77
CA ILE A 314 8.17 -18.79 3.06
C ILE A 314 9.13 -17.62 3.29
N ILE A 315 9.92 -17.65 4.34
CA ILE A 315 10.90 -16.60 4.66
C ILE A 315 12.31 -17.10 4.32
N ASP A 316 13.06 -16.46 3.36
CA ASP A 316 12.68 -15.25 2.61
C ASP A 316 12.22 -15.57 1.19
N SER A 317 13.03 -16.29 0.40
CA SER A 317 12.77 -16.62 -1.01
C SER A 317 12.84 -18.12 -1.25
N ASP A 318 12.17 -18.57 -2.32
CA ASP A 318 12.18 -19.97 -2.69
C ASP A 318 12.26 -20.23 -4.19
N SER A 319 12.66 -21.46 -4.51
CA SER A 319 12.46 -22.12 -5.80
C SER A 319 11.88 -23.49 -5.51
N THR A 320 10.73 -23.78 -6.11
CA THR A 320 9.94 -24.97 -5.83
C THR A 320 9.87 -25.87 -7.05
N PHE A 321 10.09 -27.17 -6.84
CA PHE A 321 10.15 -28.19 -7.87
C PHE A 321 9.13 -29.31 -7.56
N VAL A 322 8.54 -29.86 -8.60
CA VAL A 322 7.73 -31.09 -8.55
C VAL A 322 8.32 -32.08 -9.53
N ASN A 323 8.66 -33.27 -9.07
CA ASN A 323 9.30 -34.32 -9.87
C ASN A 323 10.52 -33.80 -10.68
N GLY A 324 11.35 -33.00 -10.04
CA GLY A 324 12.55 -32.42 -10.63
C GLY A 324 12.31 -31.21 -11.54
N GLN A 325 11.07 -30.85 -11.85
CA GLN A 325 10.74 -29.71 -12.72
C GLN A 325 10.41 -28.48 -11.88
N LEU A 326 10.97 -27.32 -12.23
CA LEU A 326 10.70 -26.03 -11.57
C LEU A 326 9.26 -25.60 -11.87
N VAL A 327 8.45 -25.47 -10.83
CA VAL A 327 7.05 -25.02 -10.94
C VAL A 327 6.83 -23.58 -10.48
N GLY A 328 7.76 -23.02 -9.72
CA GLY A 328 7.66 -21.63 -9.29
C GLY A 328 8.84 -21.13 -8.49
N THR A 329 8.97 -19.80 -8.42
CA THR A 329 9.96 -19.10 -7.61
C THR A 329 9.37 -17.79 -7.08
N THR A 330 9.74 -17.42 -5.86
CA THR A 330 9.36 -16.16 -5.24
C THR A 330 10.58 -15.56 -4.53
N SER A 331 10.92 -14.32 -4.86
CA SER A 331 12.20 -13.70 -4.48
C SER A 331 12.21 -13.06 -3.09
N TYR A 332 11.07 -12.99 -2.40
CA TYR A 332 10.98 -12.37 -1.06
C TYR A 332 9.79 -12.90 -0.24
N GLN A 333 9.76 -12.59 1.06
CA GLN A 333 8.93 -13.26 2.06
C GLN A 333 7.40 -13.05 1.93
N TYR A 334 6.95 -11.91 1.42
CA TYR A 334 5.53 -11.53 1.57
C TYR A 334 4.53 -12.17 0.59
N PRO A 335 4.84 -12.53 -0.66
CA PRO A 335 3.84 -13.16 -1.52
C PRO A 335 3.47 -14.58 -1.05
N PRO A 336 2.19 -14.95 -1.08
CA PRO A 336 1.81 -16.36 -0.92
C PRO A 336 2.38 -17.20 -2.07
N ARG A 337 2.88 -18.38 -1.74
CA ARG A 337 3.39 -19.35 -2.72
C ARG A 337 2.20 -20.08 -3.33
N ILE A 338 1.86 -19.70 -4.55
CA ILE A 338 0.78 -20.29 -5.34
C ILE A 338 1.36 -20.61 -6.70
N TYR A 339 1.69 -21.88 -6.92
CA TYR A 339 2.34 -22.32 -8.13
C TYR A 339 1.46 -23.27 -8.92
N ASN A 340 1.35 -23.04 -10.22
CA ASN A 340 0.68 -23.96 -11.14
C ASN A 340 1.60 -25.14 -11.42
N VAL A 341 1.06 -26.34 -11.27
CA VAL A 341 1.70 -27.58 -11.70
C VAL A 341 0.98 -28.02 -12.96
N PRO A 342 1.59 -27.86 -14.15
CA PRO A 342 0.98 -28.25 -15.41
C PRO A 342 0.69 -29.74 -15.49
N GLU A 343 -0.28 -30.11 -16.32
CA GLU A 343 -0.53 -31.50 -16.70
C GLU A 343 0.74 -32.16 -17.24
N GLY A 344 0.97 -33.43 -16.90
CA GLY A 344 2.13 -34.22 -17.30
C GLY A 344 3.36 -34.11 -16.38
N ILE A 345 3.34 -33.22 -15.36
CA ILE A 345 4.39 -33.19 -14.33
C ILE A 345 4.13 -34.21 -13.23
N LEU A 346 2.88 -34.37 -12.80
CA LEU A 346 2.48 -35.36 -11.80
C LEU A 346 2.49 -36.78 -12.41
N LYS A 347 2.80 -37.80 -11.59
CA LYS A 347 2.92 -39.19 -11.98
C LYS A 347 2.04 -40.07 -11.09
N ALA A 348 1.55 -41.18 -11.62
CA ALA A 348 0.91 -42.22 -10.79
C ALA A 348 1.95 -42.84 -9.85
N GLY A 349 1.57 -43.04 -8.61
CA GLY A 349 2.48 -43.46 -7.55
C GLY A 349 3.22 -42.29 -6.90
N LYS A 350 4.48 -42.50 -6.61
CA LYS A 350 5.34 -41.57 -5.87
C LYS A 350 5.64 -40.29 -6.66
N ASN A 351 5.39 -39.14 -6.03
CA ASN A 351 5.77 -37.81 -6.51
C ASN A 351 6.61 -37.11 -5.43
N THR A 352 7.51 -36.23 -5.86
CA THR A 352 8.38 -35.47 -4.98
C THR A 352 8.13 -33.98 -5.11
N VAL A 353 7.89 -33.32 -4.00
CA VAL A 353 7.94 -31.86 -3.90
C VAL A 353 9.26 -31.46 -3.25
N ALA A 354 10.08 -30.66 -3.92
CA ALA A 354 11.33 -30.13 -3.40
C ALA A 354 11.30 -28.60 -3.35
N ILE A 355 11.70 -28.02 -2.23
CA ILE A 355 11.71 -26.56 -2.02
C ILE A 355 13.12 -26.15 -1.63
N ARG A 356 13.72 -25.27 -2.45
CA ARG A 356 14.97 -24.60 -2.14
C ARG A 356 14.66 -23.26 -1.53
N VAL A 357 14.98 -23.06 -0.27
CA VAL A 357 14.77 -21.81 0.47
C VAL A 357 16.09 -21.09 0.65
N VAL A 358 16.13 -19.79 0.33
CA VAL A 358 17.23 -18.89 0.67
C VAL A 358 16.74 -17.95 1.76
N THR A 359 17.49 -17.87 2.86
CA THR A 359 17.14 -17.01 3.99
C THR A 359 18.32 -16.15 4.42
N ASN A 360 18.00 -14.91 4.82
CA ASN A 360 18.96 -13.92 5.27
C ASN A 360 18.88 -13.63 6.78
N ARG A 361 17.84 -14.07 7.48
CA ARG A 361 17.56 -13.72 8.88
C ARG A 361 17.00 -14.86 9.72
N GLY A 362 17.24 -16.09 9.34
CA GLY A 362 16.46 -17.21 9.81
C GLY A 362 15.21 -17.38 8.97
N GLY A 363 14.67 -18.57 8.89
CA GLY A 363 13.56 -18.89 8.00
C GLY A 363 12.32 -19.35 8.74
N ALA A 364 11.22 -19.38 8.01
CA ALA A 364 9.98 -19.97 8.48
C ALA A 364 9.11 -20.39 7.30
N PHE A 365 8.31 -21.42 7.55
CA PHE A 365 7.05 -21.68 6.87
C PHE A 365 5.94 -21.17 7.80
N MET A 366 5.28 -20.07 7.39
CA MET A 366 4.35 -19.35 8.26
C MET A 366 3.17 -20.22 8.69
N GLU A 367 2.86 -20.23 9.99
CA GLU A 367 1.73 -20.96 10.55
C GLU A 367 0.38 -20.46 10.03
N GLU A 368 -0.66 -21.29 10.15
CA GLU A 368 -2.04 -20.98 9.75
C GLU A 368 -2.19 -20.52 8.30
N LYS A 369 -1.28 -20.93 7.42
CA LYS A 369 -1.34 -20.69 5.98
C LYS A 369 -1.54 -22.02 5.24
N PRO A 370 -2.08 -22.01 4.01
CA PRO A 370 -2.36 -23.25 3.27
C PRO A 370 -1.09 -23.90 2.72
N TYR A 371 -0.82 -25.12 3.12
CA TYR A 371 0.22 -26.01 2.59
C TYR A 371 -0.45 -27.24 1.99
N LYS A 372 -0.68 -27.24 0.67
CA LYS A 372 -1.48 -28.29 0.03
C LYS A 372 -1.31 -28.32 -1.49
N ILE A 373 -1.60 -29.46 -2.10
CA ILE A 373 -1.83 -29.58 -3.54
C ILE A 373 -3.34 -29.68 -3.77
N ILE A 374 -3.85 -28.84 -4.67
CA ILE A 374 -5.26 -28.80 -5.04
C ILE A 374 -5.39 -29.41 -6.44
N LEU A 375 -6.04 -30.53 -6.55
CA LEU A 375 -6.51 -31.19 -7.75
C LEU A 375 -7.98 -30.79 -8.02
N SER A 376 -8.56 -31.24 -9.11
CA SER A 376 -9.96 -30.94 -9.45
C SER A 376 -10.96 -31.50 -8.42
N ASP A 377 -10.68 -32.65 -7.86
CA ASP A 377 -11.56 -33.48 -7.04
C ASP A 377 -10.99 -33.75 -5.64
N ARG A 378 -9.73 -33.48 -5.38
CA ARG A 378 -9.07 -33.74 -4.11
C ARG A 378 -8.07 -32.65 -3.72
N THR A 379 -7.92 -32.46 -2.43
CA THR A 379 -6.84 -31.66 -1.84
C THR A 379 -5.93 -32.55 -1.01
N ILE A 380 -4.62 -32.46 -1.23
CA ILE A 380 -3.60 -33.20 -0.50
C ILE A 380 -2.91 -32.25 0.45
N ASP A 381 -2.94 -32.56 1.75
CA ASP A 381 -2.25 -31.80 2.79
C ASP A 381 -0.74 -32.02 2.70
N LEU A 382 0.02 -30.94 2.78
CA LEU A 382 1.49 -30.94 2.79
C LEU A 382 2.07 -30.54 4.14
N THR A 383 1.25 -30.35 5.18
CA THR A 383 1.75 -30.15 6.55
C THR A 383 2.42 -31.40 7.09
N GLY A 384 3.00 -31.30 8.28
CA GLY A 384 3.65 -32.42 8.96
C GLY A 384 5.09 -32.66 8.51
N GLU A 385 5.50 -33.91 8.41
CA GLU A 385 6.90 -34.31 8.22
C GLU A 385 7.42 -34.00 6.82
N TRP A 386 8.57 -33.35 6.76
CA TRP A 386 9.43 -33.11 5.60
C TRP A 386 10.86 -33.53 5.94
N LYS A 387 11.68 -33.80 4.94
CA LYS A 387 13.13 -33.96 5.07
C LYS A 387 13.83 -32.69 4.66
N TYR A 388 14.91 -32.30 5.37
CA TYR A 388 15.71 -31.13 4.97
C TYR A 388 17.21 -31.41 4.99
N ARG A 389 17.95 -30.65 4.18
CA ARG A 389 19.42 -30.61 4.16
C ARG A 389 19.91 -29.21 3.83
N VAL A 390 21.01 -28.81 4.47
CA VAL A 390 21.63 -27.50 4.25
C VAL A 390 22.53 -27.55 3.01
N GLY A 391 22.23 -26.70 2.02
CA GLY A 391 23.02 -26.54 0.80
C GLY A 391 24.17 -25.57 0.96
N ILE A 392 23.92 -24.44 1.62
CA ILE A 392 24.93 -23.43 1.97
C ILE A 392 24.70 -22.99 3.40
N GLU A 393 25.77 -22.96 4.18
CA GLU A 393 25.81 -22.36 5.51
C GLU A 393 26.49 -20.99 5.42
N ASN A 394 26.07 -20.05 6.29
CA ASN A 394 26.71 -18.76 6.47
C ASN A 394 26.88 -17.94 5.18
N LEU A 395 25.80 -17.73 4.44
CA LEU A 395 25.80 -16.78 3.32
C LEU A 395 26.36 -15.42 3.79
N PRO A 396 27.17 -14.74 2.97
CA PRO A 396 27.64 -13.40 3.28
C PRO A 396 26.48 -12.46 3.60
N ILE A 397 26.71 -11.51 4.51
CA ILE A 397 25.74 -10.43 4.73
C ILE A 397 25.69 -9.62 3.45
N GLU A 398 24.54 -9.59 2.81
CA GLU A 398 24.28 -8.55 1.83
C GLU A 398 24.37 -7.22 2.55
N GLY A 399 25.26 -6.33 2.11
CA GLY A 399 25.42 -5.01 2.70
C GLY A 399 24.12 -4.23 2.68
N GLY A 400 23.94 -3.34 3.63
CA GLY A 400 22.80 -2.44 3.62
C GLY A 400 22.77 -1.64 2.32
N TYR A 401 21.67 -1.75 1.59
CA TYR A 401 21.38 -0.83 0.49
C TYR A 401 20.65 0.38 1.05
N THR A 402 21.02 1.56 0.58
CA THR A 402 20.24 2.75 0.87
C THR A 402 18.88 2.62 0.16
N SER A 403 17.82 2.58 0.94
CA SER A 403 16.46 2.69 0.39
C SER A 403 16.20 4.16 0.08
N TYR A 404 16.44 4.57 -1.16
CA TYR A 404 16.29 5.96 -1.58
C TYR A 404 14.85 6.45 -1.48
N GLN A 405 13.89 5.58 -1.72
CA GLN A 405 12.46 5.89 -1.63
C GLN A 405 11.99 6.20 -0.19
N ASP A 406 12.75 5.77 0.84
CA ASP A 406 12.38 5.99 2.24
C ASP A 406 12.88 7.34 2.77
N LYS A 407 13.69 8.06 1.95
CA LYS A 407 14.29 9.32 2.36
C LYS A 407 13.29 10.46 2.34
N ALA A 408 13.45 11.40 3.27
CA ALA A 408 12.59 12.56 3.38
C ALA A 408 12.39 13.23 2.02
N THR A 409 11.16 13.61 1.69
CA THR A 409 10.70 14.26 0.46
C THR A 409 10.72 13.42 -0.84
N ALA A 410 11.42 12.30 -0.85
CA ALA A 410 11.72 11.55 -2.08
C ALA A 410 10.46 11.17 -2.88
N LEU A 411 9.42 10.74 -2.20
CA LEU A 411 8.17 10.28 -2.84
C LEU A 411 7.18 11.43 -3.04
N TYR A 412 7.20 12.44 -2.18
CA TYR A 412 6.47 13.66 -2.49
C TYR A 412 6.93 14.23 -3.84
N ASN A 413 8.22 14.43 -4.01
CA ASN A 413 8.80 14.98 -5.23
C ASN A 413 8.57 14.09 -6.45
N GLY A 414 8.67 12.76 -6.29
CA GLY A 414 8.57 11.80 -7.39
C GLY A 414 7.16 11.35 -7.76
N MET A 415 6.23 11.34 -6.78
CA MET A 415 4.93 10.67 -6.93
C MET A 415 3.73 11.59 -6.64
N ILE A 416 3.85 12.57 -5.76
CA ILE A 416 2.73 13.43 -5.37
C ILE A 416 2.71 14.73 -6.18
N ALA A 417 3.82 15.44 -6.21
CA ALA A 417 3.94 16.74 -6.86
C ALA A 417 3.44 16.77 -8.33
N PRO A 418 3.73 15.75 -9.17
CA PRO A 418 3.24 15.72 -10.56
C PRO A 418 1.72 15.75 -10.69
N SER A 419 0.99 15.37 -9.64
CA SER A 419 -0.48 15.36 -9.62
C SER A 419 -1.11 16.63 -9.06
N ASN A 420 -0.34 17.58 -8.52
CA ASN A 420 -0.89 18.74 -7.79
C ASN A 420 -1.84 19.60 -8.65
N ASN A 421 -1.62 19.66 -9.95
CA ASN A 421 -2.51 20.38 -10.88
C ASN A 421 -3.79 19.59 -11.26
N TYR A 422 -3.86 18.29 -10.95
CA TYR A 422 -5.02 17.46 -11.29
C TYR A 422 -6.06 17.58 -10.18
N LYS A 423 -7.24 18.10 -10.51
CA LYS A 423 -8.31 18.28 -9.52
C LYS A 423 -8.80 16.93 -9.02
N ILE A 424 -8.91 16.77 -7.70
CA ILE A 424 -9.36 15.55 -7.04
C ILE A 424 -10.51 15.83 -6.07
N LYS A 425 -11.30 14.82 -5.76
CA LYS A 425 -12.34 14.86 -4.73
C LYS A 425 -11.76 14.75 -3.32
N GLY A 426 -10.68 14.00 -3.17
CA GLY A 426 -10.01 13.79 -1.89
C GLY A 426 -8.89 12.76 -1.96
N VAL A 427 -8.35 12.45 -0.80
CA VAL A 427 -7.27 11.49 -0.59
C VAL A 427 -7.77 10.31 0.21
N ILE A 428 -7.37 9.10 -0.17
CA ILE A 428 -7.38 7.93 0.71
C ILE A 428 -5.93 7.51 1.01
N TRP A 429 -5.61 7.32 2.29
CA TRP A 429 -4.26 7.06 2.78
C TRP A 429 -4.21 5.78 3.63
N TYR A 430 -3.23 4.90 3.38
CA TYR A 430 -3.01 3.72 4.20
C TYR A 430 -1.50 3.49 4.40
N GLN A 431 -1.00 3.91 5.56
CA GLN A 431 0.42 3.87 5.92
C GLN A 431 0.54 3.95 7.45
N GLY A 432 1.65 3.49 7.99
CA GLY A 432 2.00 3.63 9.42
C GLY A 432 3.00 2.60 9.88
N GLU A 433 3.02 1.42 9.28
CA GLU A 433 3.85 0.28 9.69
C GLU A 433 5.34 0.63 9.74
N SER A 434 5.82 1.44 8.77
CA SER A 434 7.22 1.89 8.70
C SER A 434 7.60 2.94 9.75
N ASN A 435 6.63 3.48 10.47
CA ASN A 435 6.82 4.45 11.55
C ASN A 435 6.52 3.86 12.94
N VAL A 436 6.18 2.57 13.05
CA VAL A 436 6.01 1.89 14.34
C VAL A 436 7.31 2.01 15.16
N GLY A 437 7.18 2.38 16.44
CA GLY A 437 8.30 2.73 17.32
C GLY A 437 8.69 4.22 17.31
N ARG A 438 8.12 5.05 16.40
CA ARG A 438 8.32 6.50 16.32
C ARG A 438 7.00 7.27 16.37
N ALA A 439 6.04 6.81 17.18
CA ALA A 439 4.66 7.31 17.19
C ALA A 439 4.53 8.81 17.53
N LYS A 440 5.38 9.34 18.42
CA LYS A 440 5.39 10.78 18.76
C LYS A 440 5.77 11.65 17.57
N GLU A 441 6.81 11.24 16.84
CA GLU A 441 7.25 11.91 15.62
C GLU A 441 6.18 11.79 14.53
N TYR A 442 5.63 10.59 14.38
CA TYR A 442 4.57 10.32 13.41
C TYR A 442 3.33 11.18 13.61
N GLU A 443 2.89 11.43 14.84
CA GLU A 443 1.73 12.29 15.12
C GLU A 443 1.90 13.69 14.52
N ALA A 444 3.09 14.29 14.68
CA ALA A 444 3.39 15.60 14.14
C ALA A 444 3.51 15.57 12.60
N LEU A 445 4.31 14.64 12.07
CA LEU A 445 4.55 14.48 10.65
C LEU A 445 3.27 14.18 9.87
N PHE A 446 2.40 13.32 10.40
CA PHE A 446 1.17 12.96 9.70
C PHE A 446 0.16 14.12 9.66
N LYS A 447 0.03 14.88 10.74
CA LYS A 447 -0.77 16.11 10.75
C LYS A 447 -0.20 17.14 9.77
N ASP A 448 1.11 17.27 9.69
CA ASP A 448 1.77 18.20 8.79
C ASP A 448 1.71 17.72 7.32
N LEU A 449 1.78 16.42 7.04
CA LEU A 449 1.51 15.86 5.72
C LEU A 449 0.13 16.24 5.19
N ILE A 450 -0.92 16.11 6.02
CA ILE A 450 -2.29 16.47 5.62
C ILE A 450 -2.39 17.96 5.28
N LYS A 451 -1.82 18.83 6.10
CA LYS A 451 -1.79 20.27 5.87
C LYS A 451 -0.95 20.64 4.65
N ASP A 452 0.20 19.99 4.49
CA ASP A 452 1.12 20.17 3.37
C ASP A 452 0.43 19.90 2.04
N TRP A 453 -0.20 18.74 1.87
CA TRP A 453 -0.87 18.39 0.62
C TRP A 453 -2.04 19.33 0.30
N ARG A 454 -2.76 19.80 1.31
CA ARG A 454 -3.78 20.85 1.16
C ARG A 454 -3.19 22.17 0.68
N THR A 455 -2.07 22.59 1.25
CA THR A 455 -1.36 23.81 0.87
C THR A 455 -0.80 23.73 -0.54
N GLN A 456 -0.11 22.63 -0.87
CA GLN A 456 0.51 22.45 -2.18
C GLN A 456 -0.51 22.36 -3.34
N ARG A 457 -1.74 21.95 -3.04
CA ARG A 457 -2.86 21.91 -4.00
C ARG A 457 -3.70 23.18 -3.99
N ASN A 458 -3.47 24.09 -3.04
CA ASN A 458 -4.34 25.23 -2.76
C ASN A 458 -5.80 24.80 -2.50
N GLU A 459 -5.98 23.74 -1.72
CA GLU A 459 -7.26 23.12 -1.37
C GLU A 459 -7.35 22.89 0.15
N PRO A 460 -7.59 23.94 0.97
CA PRO A 460 -7.54 23.85 2.44
C PRO A 460 -8.57 22.87 3.04
N GLU A 461 -9.66 22.62 2.34
CA GLU A 461 -10.75 21.73 2.78
C GLU A 461 -10.70 20.35 2.11
N LEU A 462 -9.61 20.03 1.41
CA LEU A 462 -9.49 18.73 0.72
C LEU A 462 -9.74 17.57 1.71
N PRO A 463 -10.75 16.72 1.45
CA PRO A 463 -11.03 15.55 2.27
C PRO A 463 -9.82 14.60 2.33
N PHE A 464 -9.43 14.20 3.55
CA PHE A 464 -8.33 13.29 3.78
C PHE A 464 -8.81 12.12 4.66
N ILE A 465 -9.01 10.96 4.03
CA ILE A 465 -9.54 9.77 4.68
C ILE A 465 -8.41 8.76 4.80
N TYR A 466 -8.25 8.13 5.96
CA TYR A 466 -7.13 7.20 6.17
C TYR A 466 -7.55 5.95 6.93
N ALA A 467 -6.84 4.86 6.63
CA ALA A 467 -6.96 3.61 7.37
C ALA A 467 -6.03 3.64 8.59
N GLN A 468 -6.56 3.31 9.76
CA GLN A 468 -5.77 3.03 10.95
C GLN A 468 -5.09 1.67 10.80
N LEU A 469 -3.94 1.43 11.45
CA LEU A 469 -3.25 0.14 11.38
C LEU A 469 -4.09 -0.99 12.01
N PRO A 470 -4.17 -2.18 11.36
CA PRO A 470 -4.83 -3.36 11.90
C PRO A 470 -4.01 -4.02 13.02
N GLU A 471 -4.51 -5.12 13.54
CA GLU A 471 -3.76 -6.02 14.41
C GLU A 471 -2.64 -6.73 13.65
N LEU A 472 -1.54 -7.03 14.37
CA LEU A 472 -0.40 -7.79 13.92
C LEU A 472 0.28 -8.47 15.12
N ASN A 473 1.05 -9.52 14.89
CA ASN A 473 1.74 -10.33 15.89
C ASN A 473 0.81 -11.18 16.76
N ARG A 474 1.38 -12.11 17.52
CA ARG A 474 0.64 -12.91 18.48
C ARG A 474 0.09 -12.03 19.62
N ALA A 475 -1.08 -12.36 20.10
CA ALA A 475 -1.68 -11.67 21.24
C ALA A 475 -0.84 -11.88 22.52
N ASN A 476 -0.72 -10.82 23.30
CA ASN A 476 -0.04 -10.89 24.60
C ASN A 476 -1.00 -11.36 25.70
N LYS A 477 -0.51 -12.25 26.55
CA LYS A 477 -1.27 -12.75 27.70
C LYS A 477 -1.50 -11.66 28.76
N TYR A 478 -0.58 -10.72 28.89
CA TYR A 478 -0.60 -9.65 29.89
C TYR A 478 -0.59 -8.27 29.24
N PRO A 479 -1.12 -7.22 29.91
CA PRO A 479 -0.96 -5.85 29.44
C PRO A 479 0.51 -5.51 29.22
N SER A 480 0.81 -4.86 28.11
CA SER A 480 2.18 -4.49 27.74
C SER A 480 2.19 -3.16 26.97
N GLU A 481 3.35 -2.57 26.82
CA GLU A 481 3.54 -1.48 25.87
C GLU A 481 3.48 -2.01 24.44
N SER A 482 3.05 -1.18 23.50
CA SER A 482 2.85 -1.55 22.11
C SER A 482 3.08 -0.38 21.16
N GLY A 483 4.11 -0.48 20.33
CA GLY A 483 4.38 0.51 19.30
C GLY A 483 3.25 0.63 18.27
N MET A 484 2.53 -0.47 17.99
CA MET A 484 1.36 -0.45 17.10
C MET A 484 0.19 0.31 17.74
N ALA A 485 -0.05 0.13 19.04
CA ALA A 485 -1.10 0.87 19.75
C ALA A 485 -0.78 2.37 19.86
N GLU A 486 0.47 2.72 20.14
CA GLU A 486 0.94 4.11 20.15
C GLU A 486 0.76 4.77 18.77
N LEU A 487 1.08 4.05 17.69
CA LEU A 487 0.88 4.59 16.35
C LEU A 487 -0.60 4.74 15.99
N ARG A 488 -1.46 3.76 16.35
CA ARG A 488 -2.91 3.89 16.20
C ARG A 488 -3.48 5.10 16.95
N GLU A 489 -2.95 5.39 18.14
CA GLU A 489 -3.31 6.57 18.91
C GLU A 489 -2.86 7.87 18.21
N ALA A 490 -1.65 7.89 17.63
CA ALA A 490 -1.17 9.02 16.83
C ALA A 490 -2.07 9.26 15.59
N GLN A 491 -2.48 8.18 14.91
CA GLN A 491 -3.45 8.25 13.81
C GLN A 491 -4.80 8.79 14.29
N ARG A 492 -5.33 8.30 15.44
CA ARG A 492 -6.59 8.77 16.01
C ARG A 492 -6.54 10.28 16.32
N LYS A 493 -5.43 10.78 16.85
CA LYS A 493 -5.24 12.21 17.16
C LYS A 493 -5.22 13.12 15.92
N ALA A 494 -4.96 12.59 14.73
CA ALA A 494 -5.05 13.35 13.49
C ALA A 494 -6.49 13.73 13.13
N LEU A 495 -7.52 13.09 13.72
CA LEU A 495 -8.93 13.48 13.60
C LEU A 495 -9.24 14.88 14.17
N SER A 496 -8.29 15.50 14.91
CA SER A 496 -8.41 16.90 15.32
C SER A 496 -8.35 17.88 14.14
N LEU A 497 -7.88 17.46 12.97
CA LEU A 497 -7.90 18.28 11.77
C LEU A 497 -9.29 18.21 11.10
N PRO A 498 -9.84 19.36 10.63
CA PRO A 498 -11.10 19.35 9.88
C PRO A 498 -11.00 18.56 8.58
N TYR A 499 -12.13 18.14 8.04
CA TYR A 499 -12.22 17.37 6.77
C TYR A 499 -11.38 16.09 6.77
N THR A 500 -11.22 15.44 7.94
CA THR A 500 -10.56 14.13 8.07
C THR A 500 -11.54 13.03 8.45
N GLY A 501 -11.21 11.82 8.03
CA GLY A 501 -11.93 10.61 8.41
C GLY A 501 -10.96 9.45 8.64
N MET A 502 -11.23 8.59 9.61
CA MET A 502 -10.40 7.44 9.95
C MET A 502 -11.21 6.15 9.93
N ALA A 503 -10.86 5.26 9.03
CA ALA A 503 -11.36 3.89 9.01
C ALA A 503 -10.58 3.04 10.01
N VAL A 504 -11.21 2.66 11.11
CA VAL A 504 -10.63 1.72 12.09
C VAL A 504 -10.58 0.35 11.47
N THR A 505 -9.41 -0.28 11.39
CA THR A 505 -9.22 -1.57 10.73
C THR A 505 -9.05 -2.76 11.67
N LEU A 506 -9.19 -2.55 12.98
CA LEU A 506 -9.26 -3.64 13.95
C LEU A 506 -10.34 -4.66 13.56
N GLY A 507 -10.00 -5.96 13.62
CA GLY A 507 -10.82 -7.07 13.14
C GLY A 507 -10.71 -7.35 11.64
N LEU A 508 -9.81 -6.68 10.91
CA LEU A 508 -9.53 -6.90 9.48
C LEU A 508 -8.08 -7.33 9.21
N GLY A 509 -7.25 -7.39 10.24
CA GLY A 509 -5.86 -7.82 10.18
C GLY A 509 -5.71 -9.35 10.24
N ASP A 510 -4.47 -9.79 10.10
CA ASP A 510 -4.00 -11.15 10.34
C ASP A 510 -2.82 -11.08 11.31
N TRP A 511 -2.84 -11.85 12.40
CA TRP A 511 -1.78 -11.81 13.40
C TRP A 511 -0.40 -12.16 12.84
N ASN A 512 -0.35 -12.96 11.79
CA ASN A 512 0.88 -13.45 11.17
C ASN A 512 1.10 -12.92 9.74
N ASP A 513 0.37 -11.89 9.32
CA ASP A 513 0.56 -11.28 8.01
C ASP A 513 0.39 -9.76 8.08
N ILE A 514 1.48 -9.03 7.86
CA ILE A 514 1.47 -7.57 7.78
C ILE A 514 0.64 -7.06 6.58
N HIS A 515 0.29 -7.94 5.65
CA HIS A 515 -0.50 -7.64 4.44
C HIS A 515 -1.83 -8.42 4.45
N PRO A 516 -2.72 -8.19 5.40
CA PRO A 516 -3.98 -8.94 5.50
C PRO A 516 -4.77 -8.81 4.21
N GLN A 517 -5.38 -9.92 3.77
CA GLN A 517 -6.09 -9.97 2.49
C GLN A 517 -7.46 -9.29 2.53
N ASN A 518 -8.02 -9.00 3.71
CA ASN A 518 -9.35 -8.40 3.86
C ASN A 518 -9.39 -6.91 3.45
N LYS A 519 -8.98 -6.62 2.21
CA LYS A 519 -8.98 -5.26 1.63
C LYS A 519 -10.39 -4.74 1.32
N LYS A 520 -11.36 -5.65 1.13
CA LYS A 520 -12.76 -5.28 0.95
C LYS A 520 -13.34 -4.63 2.20
N GLY A 521 -13.08 -5.19 3.39
CA GLY A 521 -13.48 -4.59 4.65
C GLY A 521 -12.84 -3.22 4.88
N VAL A 522 -11.56 -3.06 4.52
CA VAL A 522 -10.87 -1.76 4.60
C VAL A 522 -11.49 -0.75 3.63
N GLY A 523 -11.68 -1.14 2.36
CA GLY A 523 -12.32 -0.30 1.34
C GLY A 523 -13.72 0.15 1.74
N HIS A 524 -14.52 -0.75 2.31
CA HIS A 524 -15.85 -0.46 2.84
C HIS A 524 -15.80 0.61 3.96
N ARG A 525 -14.94 0.43 4.98
CA ARG A 525 -14.84 1.38 6.10
C ARG A 525 -14.28 2.75 5.65
N LEU A 526 -13.34 2.78 4.69
CA LEU A 526 -12.89 4.02 4.03
C LEU A 526 -14.04 4.71 3.30
N ALA A 527 -14.87 3.95 2.56
CA ALA A 527 -16.01 4.49 1.83
C ALA A 527 -17.09 5.09 2.76
N LEU A 528 -17.36 4.47 3.92
CA LEU A 528 -18.26 5.01 4.93
C LEU A 528 -17.77 6.38 5.43
N GLU A 529 -16.51 6.49 5.85
CA GLU A 529 -15.94 7.77 6.29
C GLU A 529 -15.93 8.81 5.16
N THR A 530 -15.67 8.39 3.93
CA THR A 530 -15.71 9.23 2.74
C THR A 530 -17.11 9.81 2.50
N GLN A 531 -18.15 9.00 2.62
CA GLN A 531 -19.55 9.44 2.46
C GLN A 531 -19.88 10.56 3.45
N ARG A 532 -19.44 10.43 4.70
CA ARG A 532 -19.62 11.48 5.72
C ARG A 532 -18.80 12.73 5.42
N VAL A 533 -17.50 12.57 5.15
CA VAL A 533 -16.56 13.72 5.09
C VAL A 533 -16.61 14.44 3.74
N ALA A 534 -16.63 13.68 2.63
CA ALA A 534 -16.51 14.25 1.29
C ALA A 534 -17.84 14.43 0.56
N TYR A 535 -18.88 13.68 0.94
CA TYR A 535 -20.22 13.81 0.36
C TYR A 535 -21.23 14.46 1.32
N GLY A 536 -20.86 14.67 2.59
CA GLY A 536 -21.74 15.29 3.59
C GLY A 536 -22.94 14.42 4.01
N ASP A 537 -22.86 13.09 3.79
CA ASP A 537 -23.94 12.19 4.16
C ASP A 537 -23.95 11.95 5.68
N THR A 538 -24.88 12.61 6.36
CA THR A 538 -25.11 12.49 7.80
C THR A 538 -26.09 11.39 8.18
N THR A 539 -26.70 10.72 7.20
CA THR A 539 -27.72 9.68 7.43
C THR A 539 -27.13 8.32 7.75
N ILE A 540 -25.85 8.13 7.45
CA ILE A 540 -25.13 6.86 7.68
C ILE A 540 -24.37 6.88 8.99
N VAL A 541 -24.18 5.71 9.57
CA VAL A 541 -23.20 5.49 10.65
C VAL A 541 -21.88 5.11 10.01
N SER A 542 -20.92 6.05 10.00
CA SER A 542 -19.68 5.89 9.24
C SER A 542 -18.51 5.36 10.05
N ARG A 543 -18.59 5.40 11.38
CA ARG A 543 -17.53 5.01 12.31
C ARG A 543 -18.07 4.39 13.59
N GLY A 544 -17.19 3.69 14.31
CA GLY A 544 -17.46 3.15 15.63
C GLY A 544 -17.32 4.18 16.75
N PRO A 545 -17.49 3.74 18.02
CA PRO A 545 -17.44 4.59 19.20
C PRO A 545 -16.12 5.37 19.30
N GLN A 546 -16.22 6.67 19.57
CA GLN A 546 -15.10 7.58 19.82
C GLN A 546 -15.16 8.06 21.26
N LEU A 547 -14.07 7.87 22.03
CA LEU A 547 -14.01 8.39 23.39
C LEU A 547 -14.15 9.91 23.37
N GLU A 548 -15.13 10.43 24.11
CA GLU A 548 -15.47 11.85 24.17
C GLU A 548 -15.10 12.45 25.52
N SER A 549 -15.43 11.76 26.64
CA SER A 549 -15.16 12.24 27.98
C SER A 549 -15.06 11.10 28.98
N PHE A 550 -14.58 11.41 30.17
CA PHE A 550 -14.52 10.48 31.29
C PHE A 550 -14.90 11.17 32.63
N GLU A 551 -15.33 10.36 33.58
CA GLU A 551 -15.58 10.76 34.97
C GLU A 551 -15.05 9.65 35.90
N VAL A 552 -14.30 10.03 36.94
CA VAL A 552 -13.81 9.08 37.96
C VAL A 552 -14.78 9.09 39.17
N LYS A 553 -15.27 7.88 39.52
CA LYS A 553 -16.18 7.67 40.69
C LYS A 553 -15.61 6.59 41.60
N GLY A 554 -14.80 7.01 42.57
CA GLY A 554 -14.06 6.08 43.44
C GLY A 554 -13.04 5.27 42.62
N ASN A 555 -13.15 3.95 42.63
CA ASN A 555 -12.32 3.06 41.83
C ASN A 555 -12.90 2.77 40.41
N ASN A 556 -14.03 3.39 40.07
CA ASN A 556 -14.65 3.20 38.76
C ASN A 556 -14.38 4.40 37.86
N VAL A 557 -14.18 4.12 36.59
CA VAL A 557 -14.06 5.12 35.51
C VAL A 557 -15.26 5.01 34.59
N ILE A 558 -16.02 6.08 34.44
CA ILE A 558 -17.12 6.16 33.49
C ILE A 558 -16.59 6.80 32.21
N LEU A 559 -16.66 6.10 31.13
CA LEU A 559 -16.25 6.55 29.79
C LEU A 559 -17.48 6.85 28.95
N THR A 560 -17.55 8.06 28.38
CA THR A 560 -18.64 8.49 27.49
C THR A 560 -18.13 8.53 26.07
N PHE A 561 -18.94 8.01 25.12
CA PHE A 561 -18.58 7.88 23.70
C PHE A 561 -19.54 8.65 22.81
N SER A 562 -19.01 9.30 21.79
CA SER A 562 -19.71 9.79 20.60
C SER A 562 -19.68 8.74 19.49
N SER A 563 -20.34 9.02 18.37
CA SER A 563 -20.37 8.14 17.17
C SER A 563 -20.85 6.70 17.45
N VAL A 564 -21.76 6.55 18.38
CA VAL A 564 -22.27 5.24 18.81
C VAL A 564 -23.40 4.70 17.93
N GLY A 565 -23.82 5.41 16.89
CA GLY A 565 -24.93 5.00 16.02
C GLY A 565 -26.21 4.71 16.80
N SER A 566 -26.79 3.53 16.62
CA SER A 566 -27.98 3.06 17.39
C SER A 566 -27.67 2.73 18.84
N GLY A 567 -26.41 2.80 19.27
CA GLY A 567 -25.92 2.57 20.62
C GLY A 567 -24.73 1.59 20.65
N LEU A 568 -24.10 1.51 21.82
CA LEU A 568 -23.05 0.53 22.06
C LEU A 568 -23.62 -0.90 22.00
N TYR A 569 -22.85 -1.83 21.42
CA TYR A 569 -23.21 -3.24 21.42
C TYR A 569 -22.97 -3.84 22.81
N SER A 570 -23.98 -4.44 23.42
CA SER A 570 -23.98 -4.84 24.83
C SER A 570 -24.27 -6.34 25.08
N ASN A 571 -24.39 -7.16 24.02
CA ASN A 571 -24.80 -8.55 24.17
C ASN A 571 -23.65 -9.50 24.58
N GLN A 572 -22.53 -8.98 25.04
CA GLN A 572 -21.36 -9.76 25.45
C GLN A 572 -20.55 -9.01 26.51
N VAL A 573 -19.70 -9.75 27.24
CA VAL A 573 -18.72 -9.14 28.15
C VAL A 573 -17.76 -8.27 27.34
N LEU A 574 -17.55 -7.04 27.78
CA LEU A 574 -16.61 -6.13 27.14
C LEU A 574 -15.18 -6.49 27.57
N ASN A 575 -14.33 -6.67 26.60
CA ASN A 575 -12.91 -7.01 26.76
C ASN A 575 -12.00 -5.98 26.11
N GLY A 576 -10.70 -6.07 26.40
CA GLY A 576 -9.67 -5.21 25.81
C GLY A 576 -9.39 -3.94 26.61
N PHE A 577 -9.94 -3.79 27.82
CA PHE A 577 -9.66 -2.67 28.71
C PHE A 577 -8.54 -3.00 29.69
N THR A 578 -7.68 -2.00 29.94
CA THR A 578 -6.69 -2.03 31.02
C THR A 578 -6.74 -0.73 31.81
N ILE A 579 -6.40 -0.77 33.10
CA ILE A 579 -6.45 0.35 34.02
C ILE A 579 -5.18 0.39 34.87
N ALA A 580 -4.69 1.58 35.19
CA ALA A 580 -3.51 1.78 36.02
C ALA A 580 -3.79 2.75 37.18
N GLY A 581 -3.15 2.52 38.31
CA GLY A 581 -3.04 3.43 39.45
C GLY A 581 -1.81 4.34 39.34
N GLY A 582 -1.48 5.04 40.45
CA GLY A 582 -0.36 5.99 40.50
C GLY A 582 1.02 5.39 40.27
N ASP A 583 1.15 4.05 40.26
CA ASP A 583 2.36 3.31 39.92
C ASP A 583 2.54 3.13 38.40
N ASN A 584 1.57 3.56 37.59
CA ASN A 584 1.51 3.40 36.14
C ASN A 584 1.58 1.94 35.66
N ARG A 585 1.27 0.97 36.53
CA ARG A 585 1.23 -0.44 36.19
C ARG A 585 -0.16 -0.82 35.71
N TYR A 586 -0.28 -1.18 34.43
CA TYR A 586 -1.55 -1.59 33.85
C TYR A 586 -1.91 -3.04 34.20
N VAL A 587 -3.16 -3.21 34.61
CA VAL A 587 -3.79 -4.52 34.83
C VAL A 587 -5.05 -4.63 33.98
N TRP A 588 -5.51 -5.85 33.69
CA TRP A 588 -6.78 -6.05 33.02
C TRP A 588 -7.92 -5.45 33.84
N ALA A 589 -8.82 -4.78 33.16
CA ALA A 589 -9.99 -4.17 33.75
C ALA A 589 -11.27 -4.85 33.28
N GLU A 590 -12.24 -4.93 34.19
CA GLU A 590 -13.61 -5.25 33.86
C GLU A 590 -14.28 -4.03 33.22
N ALA A 591 -15.23 -4.27 32.30
CA ALA A 591 -16.01 -3.21 31.69
C ALA A 591 -17.46 -3.62 31.46
N ALA A 592 -18.39 -2.69 31.64
CA ALA A 592 -19.81 -2.92 31.41
C ALA A 592 -20.49 -1.69 30.79
N VAL A 593 -21.36 -1.96 29.80
CA VAL A 593 -22.21 -0.91 29.21
C VAL A 593 -23.26 -0.49 30.23
N LEU A 594 -23.31 0.80 30.54
CA LEU A 594 -24.30 1.37 31.44
C LEU A 594 -25.58 1.84 30.71
N ASN A 595 -25.39 2.42 29.55
CA ASN A 595 -26.48 2.93 28.73
C ASN A 595 -26.04 3.01 27.24
N ARG A 596 -26.79 3.75 26.40
CA ARG A 596 -26.57 3.86 24.98
C ARG A 596 -25.12 4.21 24.59
N ASN A 597 -24.42 5.04 25.39
CA ASN A 597 -23.12 5.61 25.00
C ASN A 597 -22.10 5.68 26.14
N THR A 598 -22.38 5.05 27.30
CA THR A 598 -21.45 5.06 28.44
C THR A 598 -21.08 3.65 28.89
N ILE A 599 -19.82 3.52 29.31
CA ILE A 599 -19.23 2.30 29.83
C ILE A 599 -18.64 2.60 31.21
N LYS A 600 -18.79 1.67 32.14
CA LYS A 600 -18.04 1.64 33.40
C LYS A 600 -16.83 0.71 33.22
N VAL A 601 -15.66 1.18 33.65
CA VAL A 601 -14.39 0.41 33.68
C VAL A 601 -13.84 0.42 35.09
N TRP A 602 -13.39 -0.76 35.60
CA TRP A 602 -12.84 -0.88 36.95
C TRP A 602 -11.91 -2.10 37.07
N SER A 603 -11.13 -2.13 38.16
CA SER A 603 -10.41 -3.32 38.61
C SER A 603 -10.31 -3.31 40.13
N ASN A 604 -10.50 -4.45 40.77
CA ASN A 604 -10.31 -4.61 42.21
C ASN A 604 -8.85 -4.39 42.64
N GLN A 605 -7.90 -4.46 41.71
CA GLN A 605 -6.49 -4.22 41.98
C GLN A 605 -6.10 -2.73 41.95
N VAL A 606 -6.99 -1.84 41.47
CA VAL A 606 -6.72 -0.39 41.33
C VAL A 606 -7.79 0.41 42.05
N GLN A 607 -7.44 0.97 43.20
CA GLN A 607 -8.37 1.74 44.02
C GLN A 607 -8.45 3.22 43.58
N GLN A 608 -7.37 3.76 43.03
CA GLN A 608 -7.30 5.14 42.54
C GLN A 608 -6.80 5.13 41.10
N PRO A 609 -7.70 5.02 40.13
CA PRO A 609 -7.32 4.97 38.74
C PRO A 609 -6.78 6.31 38.23
N VAL A 610 -5.65 6.27 37.51
CA VAL A 610 -5.02 7.45 36.88
C VAL A 610 -5.00 7.36 35.36
N SER A 611 -5.15 6.17 34.79
CA SER A 611 -5.19 5.99 33.34
C SER A 611 -6.00 4.77 32.95
N VAL A 612 -6.64 4.84 31.78
CA VAL A 612 -7.37 3.72 31.14
C VAL A 612 -6.90 3.58 29.71
N ARG A 613 -6.71 2.34 29.27
CA ARG A 613 -6.43 1.99 27.88
C ARG A 613 -7.51 1.04 27.34
N TYR A 614 -7.74 1.11 26.03
CA TYR A 614 -8.56 0.16 25.29
C TYR A 614 -7.82 -0.31 24.03
N GLY A 615 -7.81 -1.61 23.77
CA GLY A 615 -7.18 -2.20 22.59
C GLY A 615 -5.67 -1.89 22.49
N TRP A 616 -4.98 -1.76 23.62
CA TRP A 616 -3.59 -1.33 23.71
C TRP A 616 -2.63 -2.52 23.62
N ALA A 617 -2.48 -3.06 22.42
CA ALA A 617 -1.57 -4.14 22.09
C ALA A 617 -1.26 -4.12 20.59
N ASP A 618 -0.21 -4.81 20.14
CA ASP A 618 0.03 -5.03 18.71
C ASP A 618 -1.16 -5.77 18.10
N ASN A 619 -1.56 -6.85 18.76
CA ASN A 619 -2.78 -7.59 18.47
C ASN A 619 -3.69 -7.57 19.72
N PRO A 620 -4.67 -6.67 19.75
CA PRO A 620 -5.63 -6.60 20.84
C PRO A 620 -6.74 -7.66 20.68
N GLU A 621 -6.35 -8.94 20.62
CA GLU A 621 -7.26 -10.06 20.48
C GLU A 621 -8.35 -10.01 21.56
N GLY A 622 -9.58 -10.23 21.15
CA GLY A 622 -10.74 -10.16 22.05
C GLY A 622 -11.25 -8.75 22.38
N ALA A 623 -10.56 -7.67 22.00
CA ALA A 623 -11.10 -6.31 22.12
C ALA A 623 -12.34 -6.15 21.25
N ASN A 624 -13.49 -5.86 21.85
CA ASN A 624 -14.78 -6.03 21.21
C ASN A 624 -15.74 -4.83 21.34
N LEU A 625 -15.24 -3.67 21.75
CA LEU A 625 -16.04 -2.46 21.82
C LEU A 625 -16.42 -2.00 20.41
N LYS A 626 -17.71 -1.99 20.12
CA LYS A 626 -18.29 -1.58 18.83
C LYS A 626 -19.69 -0.99 19.02
N ASN A 627 -20.19 -0.32 18.01
CA ASN A 627 -21.59 0.06 17.97
C ASN A 627 -22.49 -1.09 17.45
N LYS A 628 -23.80 -0.89 17.48
CA LYS A 628 -24.77 -1.88 17.00
C LYS A 628 -24.70 -2.11 15.50
N GLU A 629 -24.15 -1.19 14.75
CA GLU A 629 -23.86 -1.31 13.30
C GLU A 629 -22.59 -2.14 13.02
N GLY A 630 -21.88 -2.59 14.07
CA GLY A 630 -20.72 -3.48 13.95
C GLY A 630 -19.39 -2.75 13.74
N LEU A 631 -19.37 -1.41 13.75
CA LEU A 631 -18.13 -0.66 13.56
C LEU A 631 -17.34 -0.58 14.89
N PRO A 632 -16.04 -0.97 14.88
CA PRO A 632 -15.23 -1.04 16.09
C PRO A 632 -14.76 0.34 16.55
N ALA A 633 -14.53 0.46 17.87
CA ALA A 633 -13.79 1.57 18.44
C ALA A 633 -12.30 1.46 18.10
N SER A 634 -11.64 2.61 17.95
CA SER A 634 -10.18 2.69 17.86
C SER A 634 -9.53 2.35 19.22
N SER A 635 -8.28 1.87 19.18
CA SER A 635 -7.44 1.89 20.39
C SER A 635 -7.30 3.30 20.92
N PHE A 636 -7.26 3.45 22.26
CA PHE A 636 -7.02 4.74 22.91
C PHE A 636 -6.34 4.56 24.27
N GLN A 637 -5.69 5.64 24.71
CA GLN A 637 -5.27 5.85 26.09
C GLN A 637 -5.84 7.18 26.59
N VAL A 638 -6.29 7.21 27.82
CA VAL A 638 -6.75 8.43 28.49
C VAL A 638 -6.13 8.55 29.86
N GLU A 639 -5.52 9.72 30.13
CA GLU A 639 -5.05 10.10 31.44
C GLU A 639 -6.21 10.75 32.22
N LEU A 640 -6.48 10.27 33.44
CA LEU A 640 -7.63 10.63 34.22
C LEU A 640 -7.37 11.84 35.17
N ILE A 641 -6.11 12.24 35.32
CA ILE A 641 -5.71 13.41 36.07
C ILE A 641 -5.64 14.57 35.07
N LYS A 642 -6.55 15.55 35.23
CA LYS A 642 -6.40 16.83 34.52
C LYS A 642 -5.16 17.53 35.05
N LYS A 643 -4.14 17.68 34.22
CA LYS A 643 -2.99 18.54 34.51
C LYS A 643 -3.40 20.01 34.61
#